data_51aa10a534495d977fbdcf076a1cce7d
#
_entry.id   51aa10a534495d977fbdcf076a1cce7d
#
_cell.length_a   1.000
_cell.length_b   1.000
_cell.length_c   1.000
_cell.angle_alpha   90.00
_cell.angle_beta   90.00
_cell.angle_gamma   90.00
#
_symmetry.space_group_name_H-M   'P 1'
#
loop_
_entity.id
_entity.type
_entity.pdbx_description
1 polymer ?
#
loop_
_entity_poly.entity_id
_entity_poly.type
_entity_poly.pdbx_seq_one_letter_code
_entity_poly.pdbx_strand_id
1 'polypeptide(L)'
;MLALRAPYSRHFCRTPQLKATGIARLARQSHSFAQSKFFQVSEEVRDAVATGKPVVALESTIYTHGFPYPESVALASLLETVVRANGAVPATIGILNGVARVGLLPNELIELASRAEKKDALKVSRRDLGYICGLGMTGKPLHGGTTVSGTMVLAHLAGIKVFGTGGLGGVHRGAESSMDISADLTELGRTPVAVVSSGCKSFLDIPRTLEYLETEGVCVATFADGRQGPVDIPAFFSRESGIKSPKIIENEAEAAAIIYAQSRLPVSSGMLFANPVPVEHSIPQTEIDAAINKAVHLAEVEGYHGSDNTPFILAKIKELSGGKTVAANRALVEANVKRAARVAVELSKLEQSTISSEQHMPAILPIGRADQASSETKSEPPIRSESVEKTDILVAGSLAIDLACDYVPAAGQATPVSRTSNPAVIKQSLGGVGHNVALASSSLGSSVMFCSVVGDDLSGHAALTFLQQENLPTSGVKVLPASSGARTAQYVAVNDATRDLHVAMADMGILQLPAETLDFDSFWEPVVSRAKPQWVVVDANWSPELLSKWVAAANKHGARVAFEPVSTAKSQFLFKKGPEREAAVGESACVPNNTVSLATPNEFELAAMYTAARENGLFETAGWWRVIDAMGMTSSGSRERLVAMTSAALVDEGIPQQSIQLLPFLPCIITKLGSRGALLTQLLKPGDSRLTDPEYSPYILSRAVSTGDLIGGVYMRLFPPAVELADDAIISVNGAGDTLLGAIISGLVSGHGRVEDVLPLAQEASVLTLKSAGGVSKELAQLQSRLKNIVA
;
A
#
# COMPACT_ATOMS: atom_id res chain seq x y z
N MET A 1 -45.77 -32.72 -25.78
CA MET A 1 -46.33 -33.57 -24.76
C MET A 1 -45.79 -33.21 -23.43
N LEU A 2 -46.63 -32.67 -22.58
CA LEU A 2 -46.73 -32.72 -21.13
C LEU A 2 -45.52 -32.13 -20.37
N ALA A 3 -45.49 -30.96 -19.80
CA ALA A 3 -46.45 -30.27 -18.86
C ALA A 3 -46.26 -30.66 -17.37
N LEU A 4 -46.08 -29.56 -16.55
CA LEU A 4 -46.57 -29.36 -15.18
C LEU A 4 -45.64 -29.83 -14.02
N ARG A 5 -45.41 -29.17 -12.89
CA ARG A 5 -46.00 -27.98 -12.23
C ARG A 5 -45.17 -27.71 -10.98
N ALA A 6 -45.04 -26.48 -10.59
CA ALA A 6 -44.66 -26.08 -9.22
C ALA A 6 -45.80 -26.33 -8.22
N PRO A 7 -45.56 -26.26 -6.92
CA PRO A 7 -46.29 -25.24 -6.17
C PRO A 7 -45.53 -24.51 -5.07
N TYR A 8 -45.97 -23.33 -4.82
CA TYR A 8 -45.86 -22.37 -3.73
C TYR A 8 -46.15 -22.93 -2.33
N SER A 9 -45.52 -22.36 -1.33
CA SER A 9 -46.11 -21.71 -0.12
C SER A 9 -45.05 -21.73 1.03
N ARG A 10 -44.93 -20.89 2.00
CA ARG A 10 -45.60 -19.72 2.57
C ARG A 10 -44.73 -19.16 3.68
N HIS A 11 -44.78 -17.88 3.87
CA HIS A 11 -44.26 -17.04 4.95
C HIS A 11 -44.27 -17.69 6.34
N PHE A 12 -43.19 -17.36 7.12
CA PHE A 12 -43.37 -16.97 8.51
C PHE A 12 -42.35 -15.91 8.92
N CYS A 13 -42.90 -14.79 9.37
CA CYS A 13 -42.23 -13.69 10.06
C CYS A 13 -41.66 -14.15 11.40
N ARG A 14 -40.43 -13.73 11.75
CA ARG A 14 -40.05 -13.45 13.15
C ARG A 14 -38.91 -12.44 13.25
N THR A 15 -39.15 -11.49 14.08
CA THR A 15 -38.53 -10.33 14.66
C THR A 15 -37.04 -10.43 15.05
N PRO A 16 -36.37 -9.29 15.25
CA PRO A 16 -34.92 -9.10 15.12
C PRO A 16 -34.16 -9.38 16.42
N GLN A 17 -33.00 -9.98 16.29
CA GLN A 17 -32.01 -9.99 17.36
C GLN A 17 -30.78 -9.19 16.98
N LEU A 18 -30.36 -8.37 17.94
CA LEU A 18 -29.32 -7.35 17.88
C LEU A 18 -27.92 -7.90 17.60
N LYS A 19 -27.28 -7.24 16.73
CA LYS A 19 -25.87 -6.87 16.52
C LYS A 19 -24.77 -7.50 17.42
N ALA A 20 -23.99 -8.37 16.77
CA ALA A 20 -22.59 -8.63 17.03
C ALA A 20 -21.88 -8.74 15.67
N THR A 21 -21.67 -7.63 14.95
CA THR A 21 -21.33 -7.64 13.50
C THR A 21 -20.00 -6.99 13.12
N GLY A 22 -19.12 -6.66 14.05
CA GLY A 22 -17.80 -6.10 13.73
C GLY A 22 -16.69 -7.15 13.69
N ILE A 23 -16.61 -7.98 14.71
CA ILE A 23 -15.53 -8.98 14.89
C ILE A 23 -15.72 -10.19 13.96
N ALA A 24 -16.96 -10.52 13.58
CA ALA A 24 -17.28 -11.66 12.74
C ALA A 24 -16.84 -11.50 11.25
N ARG A 25 -16.52 -10.31 10.77
CA ARG A 25 -16.18 -10.07 9.36
C ARG A 25 -14.71 -10.20 9.07
N LEU A 26 -13.83 -9.75 9.97
CA LEU A 26 -12.38 -10.05 9.92
C LEU A 26 -12.12 -11.56 10.11
N ALA A 27 -12.88 -12.19 11.00
CA ALA A 27 -12.86 -13.64 11.16
C ALA A 27 -13.34 -14.41 9.90
N ARG A 28 -14.23 -13.88 9.07
CA ARG A 28 -14.69 -14.54 7.84
C ARG A 28 -13.69 -14.47 6.69
N GLN A 29 -12.90 -13.41 6.54
CA GLN A 29 -11.84 -13.35 5.53
C GLN A 29 -10.62 -14.19 5.93
N SER A 30 -10.23 -14.18 7.20
CA SER A 30 -9.24 -15.12 7.73
C SER A 30 -9.77 -16.58 7.70
N HIS A 31 -11.07 -16.83 7.91
CA HIS A 31 -11.67 -18.15 7.82
C HIS A 31 -11.63 -18.74 6.39
N SER A 32 -11.83 -17.94 5.33
CA SER A 32 -11.76 -18.44 3.95
C SER A 32 -10.33 -18.76 3.50
N PHE A 33 -9.34 -18.03 4.01
CA PHE A 33 -7.93 -18.27 3.71
C PHE A 33 -7.34 -19.39 4.58
N ALA A 34 -7.75 -19.47 5.85
CA ALA A 34 -7.30 -20.49 6.82
C ALA A 34 -7.69 -21.95 6.45
N GLN A 35 -8.51 -22.16 5.43
CA GLN A 35 -8.88 -23.50 4.89
C GLN A 35 -8.78 -23.55 3.37
N SER A 36 -7.73 -22.95 2.81
CA SER A 36 -7.45 -23.09 1.38
C SER A 36 -6.86 -24.47 1.06
N LYS A 37 -6.87 -24.85 -0.22
CA LYS A 37 -6.30 -26.14 -0.68
C LYS A 37 -4.79 -26.27 -0.40
N PHE A 38 -4.10 -25.17 -0.10
CA PHE A 38 -2.64 -25.13 0.10
C PHE A 38 -2.22 -24.57 1.47
N PHE A 39 -3.16 -24.07 2.30
CA PHE A 39 -2.90 -23.54 3.63
C PHE A 39 -4.00 -23.94 4.61
N GLN A 40 -3.66 -24.51 5.73
CA GLN A 40 -4.60 -24.98 6.75
C GLN A 40 -4.09 -24.66 8.15
N VAL A 41 -4.96 -24.12 8.99
CA VAL A 41 -4.73 -23.88 10.42
C VAL A 41 -5.57 -24.87 11.21
N SER A 42 -4.97 -25.55 12.19
CA SER A 42 -5.71 -26.48 13.06
C SER A 42 -6.83 -25.76 13.82
N GLU A 43 -7.85 -26.49 14.20
CA GLU A 43 -9.00 -25.94 14.92
C GLU A 43 -8.56 -25.32 16.25
N GLU A 44 -7.71 -26.00 17.00
CA GLU A 44 -7.19 -25.53 18.29
C GLU A 44 -6.46 -24.16 18.14
N VAL A 45 -5.59 -24.02 17.14
CA VAL A 45 -4.84 -22.80 16.91
C VAL A 45 -5.77 -21.68 16.45
N ARG A 46 -6.68 -21.96 15.52
CA ARG A 46 -7.65 -20.99 15.02
C ARG A 46 -8.53 -20.44 16.13
N ASP A 47 -9.07 -21.32 16.97
CA ASP A 47 -9.93 -20.95 18.08
C ASP A 47 -9.15 -20.17 19.17
N ALA A 48 -7.90 -20.54 19.41
CA ALA A 48 -7.03 -19.82 20.34
C ALA A 48 -6.77 -18.40 19.85
N VAL A 49 -6.40 -18.20 18.59
CA VAL A 49 -6.18 -16.88 17.99
C VAL A 49 -7.47 -16.06 17.99
N ALA A 50 -8.61 -16.65 17.59
CA ALA A 50 -9.90 -15.97 17.54
C ALA A 50 -10.41 -15.51 18.92
N THR A 51 -10.05 -16.24 19.99
CA THR A 51 -10.43 -15.92 21.38
C THR A 51 -9.38 -15.15 22.16
N GLY A 52 -8.28 -14.74 21.50
CA GLY A 52 -7.19 -13.99 22.14
C GLY A 52 -6.40 -14.81 23.17
N LYS A 53 -6.43 -16.15 23.09
CA LYS A 53 -5.58 -17.01 23.91
C LYS A 53 -4.13 -16.94 23.44
N PRO A 54 -3.14 -17.12 24.35
CA PRO A 54 -1.74 -17.11 23.96
C PRO A 54 -1.40 -18.29 23.05
N VAL A 55 -0.74 -17.99 21.92
CA VAL A 55 -0.29 -19.00 20.95
C VAL A 55 1.18 -18.79 20.64
N VAL A 56 1.93 -19.89 20.54
CA VAL A 56 3.35 -19.88 20.17
C VAL A 56 3.60 -20.74 18.94
N ALA A 57 4.15 -20.14 17.90
CA ALA A 57 4.63 -20.87 16.73
C ALA A 57 5.90 -21.65 17.05
N LEU A 58 6.04 -22.83 16.45
CA LEU A 58 7.22 -23.68 16.51
C LEU A 58 7.63 -24.08 15.08
N GLU A 59 8.92 -23.99 14.75
CA GLU A 59 9.44 -24.45 13.47
C GLU A 59 9.54 -25.98 13.41
N SER A 60 9.57 -26.54 12.20
CA SER A 60 9.76 -27.97 12.00
C SER A 60 11.08 -28.36 11.35
N THR A 61 11.90 -27.40 10.88
CA THR A 61 13.26 -27.72 10.39
C THR A 61 14.11 -28.39 11.48
N ILE A 62 13.93 -28.02 12.73
CA ILE A 62 14.63 -28.65 13.85
C ILE A 62 14.33 -30.16 13.96
N TYR A 63 13.12 -30.59 13.60
CA TYR A 63 12.71 -31.99 13.64
C TYR A 63 13.06 -32.76 12.36
N THR A 64 13.15 -32.06 11.23
CA THR A 64 13.42 -32.69 9.95
C THR A 64 14.91 -32.69 9.57
N HIS A 65 15.69 -31.72 10.06
CA HIS A 65 17.09 -31.54 9.68
C HIS A 65 18.04 -31.33 10.86
N GLY A 66 17.50 -31.21 12.09
CA GLY A 66 18.30 -30.91 13.28
C GLY A 66 18.58 -32.10 14.18
N PHE A 67 17.62 -32.98 14.36
CA PHE A 67 17.73 -34.18 15.23
C PHE A 67 17.34 -35.45 14.47
N PRO A 68 18.01 -36.57 14.73
CA PRO A 68 17.66 -37.84 14.09
C PRO A 68 16.32 -38.39 14.61
N TYR A 69 15.65 -39.21 13.77
CA TYR A 69 14.50 -40.00 14.20
C TYR A 69 14.94 -41.20 15.08
N PRO A 70 14.28 -41.54 16.17
CA PRO A 70 13.01 -40.98 16.70
C PRO A 70 13.20 -39.83 17.72
N GLU A 71 14.42 -39.36 17.99
CA GLU A 71 14.70 -38.26 18.95
C GLU A 71 13.98 -36.95 18.51
N SER A 72 13.85 -36.71 17.22
CA SER A 72 13.14 -35.56 16.68
C SER A 72 11.66 -35.52 17.08
N VAL A 73 10.96 -36.65 17.07
CA VAL A 73 9.57 -36.75 17.53
C VAL A 73 9.46 -36.54 19.06
N ALA A 74 10.39 -37.10 19.82
CA ALA A 74 10.42 -36.90 21.28
C ALA A 74 10.65 -35.42 21.62
N LEU A 75 11.54 -34.74 20.92
CA LEU A 75 11.79 -33.31 21.08
C LEU A 75 10.53 -32.50 20.74
N ALA A 76 9.88 -32.78 19.64
CA ALA A 76 8.66 -32.06 19.21
C ALA A 76 7.54 -32.17 20.25
N SER A 77 7.29 -33.39 20.75
CA SER A 77 6.31 -33.63 21.81
C SER A 77 6.68 -32.93 23.13
N LEU A 78 7.97 -32.90 23.47
CA LEU A 78 8.46 -32.14 24.62
C LEU A 78 8.19 -30.64 24.48
N LEU A 79 8.54 -30.02 23.35
CA LEU A 79 8.37 -28.58 23.14
C LEU A 79 6.90 -28.17 23.16
N GLU A 80 6.00 -28.94 22.56
CA GLU A 80 4.57 -28.70 22.67
C GLU A 80 4.06 -28.82 24.10
N THR A 81 4.56 -29.81 24.86
CA THR A 81 4.24 -29.95 26.28
C THR A 81 4.75 -28.76 27.09
N VAL A 82 5.94 -28.25 26.81
CA VAL A 82 6.49 -27.04 27.44
C VAL A 82 5.61 -25.83 27.21
N VAL A 83 5.13 -25.62 25.96
CA VAL A 83 4.23 -24.53 25.65
C VAL A 83 2.93 -24.65 26.45
N ARG A 84 2.30 -25.85 26.46
CA ARG A 84 1.04 -26.11 27.19
C ARG A 84 1.20 -25.93 28.69
N ALA A 85 2.29 -26.45 29.26
CA ALA A 85 2.59 -26.32 30.68
C ALA A 85 2.81 -24.89 31.16
N ASN A 86 3.16 -23.95 30.22
CA ASN A 86 3.29 -22.53 30.50
C ASN A 86 2.04 -21.71 30.09
N GLY A 87 0.91 -22.38 29.83
CA GLY A 87 -0.39 -21.74 29.62
C GLY A 87 -0.66 -21.21 28.20
N ALA A 88 0.13 -21.62 27.22
CA ALA A 88 -0.05 -21.22 25.82
C ALA A 88 -0.42 -22.42 24.92
N VAL A 89 -0.93 -22.15 23.72
CA VAL A 89 -1.27 -23.15 22.70
C VAL A 89 -0.09 -23.29 21.75
N PRO A 90 0.47 -24.51 21.55
CA PRO A 90 1.51 -24.72 20.57
C PRO A 90 0.96 -24.75 19.14
N ALA A 91 1.70 -24.14 18.21
CA ALA A 91 1.40 -24.18 16.79
C ALA A 91 2.66 -24.61 16.02
N THR A 92 2.91 -25.93 15.97
CA THR A 92 4.00 -26.46 15.15
C THR A 92 3.66 -26.31 13.68
N ILE A 93 4.57 -25.74 12.87
CA ILE A 93 4.34 -25.36 11.48
C ILE A 93 5.21 -26.20 10.55
N GLY A 94 4.61 -26.76 9.52
CA GLY A 94 5.27 -27.58 8.51
C GLY A 94 4.46 -27.75 7.25
N ILE A 95 5.01 -28.46 6.27
CA ILE A 95 4.32 -28.75 5.00
C ILE A 95 4.17 -30.25 4.82
N LEU A 96 2.94 -30.69 4.65
CA LEU A 96 2.57 -32.06 4.35
C LEU A 96 1.74 -32.14 3.08
N ASN A 97 2.15 -33.03 2.16
CA ASN A 97 1.44 -33.24 0.90
C ASN A 97 1.22 -31.93 0.09
N GLY A 98 2.18 -30.99 0.13
CA GLY A 98 2.06 -29.69 -0.51
C GLY A 98 1.10 -28.72 0.17
N VAL A 99 0.63 -29.03 1.38
CA VAL A 99 -0.24 -28.16 2.17
C VAL A 99 0.56 -27.60 3.35
N ALA A 100 0.66 -26.28 3.42
CA ALA A 100 1.21 -25.59 4.59
C ALA A 100 0.24 -25.70 5.76
N ARG A 101 0.72 -26.23 6.88
CA ARG A 101 -0.06 -26.49 8.08
C ARG A 101 0.46 -25.70 9.25
N VAL A 102 -0.44 -25.07 9.98
CA VAL A 102 -0.17 -24.35 11.23
C VAL A 102 -0.92 -25.07 12.37
N GLY A 103 -0.16 -25.61 13.30
CA GLY A 103 -0.67 -26.55 14.32
C GLY A 103 -0.76 -27.96 13.78
N LEU A 104 0.39 -28.59 13.48
CA LEU A 104 0.46 -30.00 13.08
C LEU A 104 -0.13 -30.90 14.18
N LEU A 105 -0.96 -31.83 13.76
CA LEU A 105 -1.47 -32.87 14.66
C LEU A 105 -0.34 -33.87 15.01
N PRO A 106 -0.41 -34.60 16.15
CA PRO A 106 0.64 -35.54 16.57
C PRO A 106 1.01 -36.60 15.50
N ASN A 107 0.01 -37.12 14.78
CA ASN A 107 0.23 -38.05 13.68
C ASN A 107 0.89 -37.39 12.46
N GLU A 108 0.55 -36.15 12.15
CA GLU A 108 1.15 -35.37 11.07
C GLU A 108 2.61 -35.03 11.37
N LEU A 109 2.92 -34.71 12.62
CA LEU A 109 4.26 -34.43 13.09
C LEU A 109 5.17 -35.69 13.01
N ILE A 110 4.64 -36.86 13.42
CA ILE A 110 5.33 -38.15 13.26
C ILE A 110 5.57 -38.45 11.77
N GLU A 111 4.57 -38.24 10.92
CA GLU A 111 4.71 -38.42 9.49
C GLU A 111 5.82 -37.53 8.92
N LEU A 112 5.82 -36.22 9.23
CA LEU A 112 6.83 -35.29 8.75
C LEU A 112 8.25 -35.68 9.20
N ALA A 113 8.43 -36.06 10.47
CA ALA A 113 9.71 -36.49 11.01
C ALA A 113 10.18 -37.81 10.36
N SER A 114 9.28 -38.77 10.10
CA SER A 114 9.63 -40.03 9.44
C SER A 114 10.01 -39.86 7.97
N ARG A 115 9.44 -38.85 7.30
CA ARG A 115 9.82 -38.46 5.92
C ARG A 115 11.24 -37.89 5.87
N ALA A 116 11.62 -37.15 6.88
CA ALA A 116 12.98 -36.62 7.00
C ALA A 116 14.04 -37.74 7.10
N GLU A 117 13.78 -38.80 7.83
CA GLU A 117 14.65 -39.98 7.90
C GLU A 117 14.88 -40.60 6.51
N LYS A 118 13.84 -40.64 5.69
CA LYS A 118 13.89 -41.13 4.30
C LYS A 118 14.49 -40.11 3.31
N LYS A 119 14.96 -38.95 3.77
CA LYS A 119 15.42 -37.82 2.95
C LYS A 119 14.35 -37.32 1.96
N ASP A 120 13.07 -37.44 2.31
CA ASP A 120 11.90 -37.03 1.54
C ASP A 120 11.23 -35.80 2.14
N ALA A 121 11.94 -35.00 2.90
CA ALA A 121 11.48 -33.73 3.44
C ALA A 121 12.42 -32.60 3.03
N LEU A 122 11.86 -31.56 2.39
CA LEU A 122 12.63 -30.37 1.98
C LEU A 122 12.84 -29.45 3.18
N LYS A 123 13.92 -28.66 3.14
CA LYS A 123 14.12 -27.53 4.03
C LYS A 123 13.45 -26.31 3.40
N VAL A 124 12.37 -25.80 3.99
CA VAL A 124 11.47 -24.82 3.39
C VAL A 124 11.65 -23.46 4.05
N SER A 125 12.13 -22.50 3.26
CA SER A 125 12.13 -21.08 3.61
C SER A 125 11.04 -20.33 2.84
N ARG A 126 10.92 -19.01 3.05
CA ARG A 126 9.94 -18.16 2.34
C ARG A 126 9.90 -18.42 0.83
N ARG A 127 11.06 -18.50 0.16
CA ARG A 127 11.17 -18.66 -1.30
C ARG A 127 10.56 -19.98 -1.79
N ASP A 128 10.50 -21.00 -0.93
CA ASP A 128 10.09 -22.35 -1.30
C ASP A 128 8.59 -22.58 -1.12
N LEU A 129 7.91 -21.71 -0.34
CA LEU A 129 6.48 -21.88 -0.02
C LEU A 129 5.59 -21.94 -1.27
N GLY A 130 5.76 -20.99 -2.19
CA GLY A 130 5.01 -20.98 -3.44
C GLY A 130 5.27 -22.19 -4.32
N TYR A 131 6.52 -22.65 -4.40
CA TYR A 131 6.92 -23.83 -5.18
C TYR A 131 6.29 -25.11 -4.63
N ILE A 132 6.47 -25.37 -3.34
CA ILE A 132 6.00 -26.63 -2.73
C ILE A 132 4.47 -26.70 -2.68
N CYS A 133 3.79 -25.61 -2.34
CA CYS A 133 2.33 -25.56 -2.32
C CYS A 133 1.73 -25.60 -3.74
N GLY A 134 2.34 -24.91 -4.68
CA GLY A 134 1.91 -24.91 -6.08
C GLY A 134 2.02 -26.29 -6.73
N LEU A 135 3.12 -27.01 -6.51
CA LEU A 135 3.25 -28.39 -7.00
C LEU A 135 2.26 -29.34 -6.33
N GLY A 136 1.98 -29.16 -5.03
CA GLY A 136 0.92 -29.90 -4.32
C GLY A 136 -0.44 -29.77 -4.99
N MET A 137 -0.80 -28.58 -5.44
CA MET A 137 -2.07 -28.34 -6.16
C MET A 137 -2.12 -29.05 -7.52
N THR A 138 -0.99 -29.36 -8.13
CA THR A 138 -0.91 -30.10 -9.40
C THR A 138 -0.80 -31.63 -9.24
N GLY A 139 -0.97 -32.15 -8.01
CA GLY A 139 -0.90 -33.56 -7.71
C GLY A 139 0.51 -34.10 -7.53
N LYS A 140 1.51 -33.24 -7.30
CA LYS A 140 2.89 -33.60 -6.92
C LYS A 140 3.11 -33.25 -5.45
N PRO A 141 2.68 -34.12 -4.51
CA PRO A 141 2.77 -33.84 -3.08
C PRO A 141 4.23 -33.82 -2.64
N LEU A 142 4.64 -32.73 -2.02
CA LEU A 142 5.94 -32.55 -1.39
C LEU A 142 5.79 -32.31 0.10
N HIS A 143 6.84 -32.66 0.86
CA HIS A 143 6.87 -32.49 2.32
C HIS A 143 8.03 -31.60 2.68
N GLY A 144 7.92 -30.84 3.77
CA GLY A 144 9.00 -29.99 4.22
C GLY A 144 8.88 -29.44 5.62
N GLY A 145 10.04 -29.37 6.29
CA GLY A 145 10.21 -28.62 7.53
C GLY A 145 10.46 -27.15 7.26
N THR A 146 9.69 -26.28 7.92
CA THR A 146 9.83 -24.84 7.77
C THR A 146 10.98 -24.31 8.62
N THR A 147 11.83 -23.46 8.01
CA THR A 147 12.88 -22.69 8.70
C THR A 147 12.26 -21.53 9.48
N VAL A 148 13.08 -20.75 10.19
CA VAL A 148 12.61 -19.53 10.87
C VAL A 148 11.85 -18.64 9.88
N SER A 149 12.43 -18.34 8.70
CA SER A 149 11.78 -17.55 7.67
C SER A 149 10.45 -18.15 7.19
N GLY A 150 10.40 -19.44 6.86
CA GLY A 150 9.15 -20.10 6.44
C GLY A 150 8.10 -20.11 7.55
N THR A 151 8.51 -20.34 8.79
CA THR A 151 7.64 -20.36 9.98
C THR A 151 7.03 -18.99 10.26
N MET A 152 7.83 -17.91 10.21
CA MET A 152 7.34 -16.54 10.44
C MET A 152 6.24 -16.16 9.48
N VAL A 153 6.41 -16.44 8.17
CA VAL A 153 5.37 -16.15 7.15
C VAL A 153 4.05 -16.85 7.49
N LEU A 154 4.10 -18.16 7.78
CA LEU A 154 2.91 -18.94 8.04
C LEU A 154 2.26 -18.63 9.40
N ALA A 155 3.09 -18.33 10.41
CA ALA A 155 2.64 -17.88 11.73
C ALA A 155 1.88 -16.55 11.61
N HIS A 156 2.44 -15.57 10.90
CA HIS A 156 1.80 -14.28 10.66
C HIS A 156 0.47 -14.43 9.91
N LEU A 157 0.41 -15.25 8.86
CA LEU A 157 -0.82 -15.55 8.13
C LEU A 157 -1.91 -16.20 9.01
N ALA A 158 -1.49 -16.95 10.04
CA ALA A 158 -2.40 -17.54 11.03
C ALA A 158 -2.76 -16.58 12.18
N GLY A 159 -2.19 -15.36 12.23
CA GLY A 159 -2.41 -14.38 13.29
C GLY A 159 -1.57 -14.61 14.56
N ILE A 160 -0.52 -15.44 14.50
CA ILE A 160 0.37 -15.74 15.63
C ILE A 160 1.48 -14.69 15.70
N LYS A 161 1.70 -14.11 16.87
CA LYS A 161 2.62 -13.00 17.11
C LYS A 161 3.95 -13.41 17.77
N VAL A 162 4.02 -14.58 18.37
CA VAL A 162 5.19 -15.06 19.11
C VAL A 162 5.65 -16.41 18.58
N PHE A 163 6.96 -16.55 18.36
CA PHE A 163 7.59 -17.75 17.83
C PHE A 163 8.79 -18.12 18.71
N GLY A 164 8.86 -19.35 19.18
CA GLY A 164 9.95 -19.91 19.96
C GLY A 164 10.80 -20.89 19.15
N THR A 165 12.13 -20.66 19.09
CA THR A 165 13.05 -21.53 18.36
C THR A 165 14.42 -21.63 19.03
N GLY A 166 15.30 -22.50 18.53
CA GLY A 166 16.66 -22.63 19.04
C GLY A 166 17.53 -21.43 18.70
N GLY A 167 17.71 -21.14 17.43
CA GLY A 167 18.54 -20.03 16.95
C GLY A 167 18.35 -19.75 15.48
N LEU A 168 18.70 -18.52 15.10
CA LEU A 168 18.56 -18.04 13.73
C LEU A 168 19.73 -18.48 12.84
N GLY A 169 19.49 -18.39 11.51
CA GLY A 169 20.54 -18.08 10.56
C GLY A 169 21.03 -16.63 10.73
N GLY A 170 22.21 -16.36 10.18
CA GLY A 170 22.84 -15.04 10.26
C GLY A 170 23.67 -14.75 9.03
N VAL A 171 24.57 -13.79 9.14
CA VAL A 171 25.60 -13.52 8.14
C VAL A 171 26.71 -14.55 8.26
N HIS A 172 27.04 -15.27 7.19
CA HIS A 172 28.14 -16.22 7.21
C HIS A 172 29.51 -15.51 7.24
N ARG A 173 30.52 -16.15 7.84
CA ARG A 173 31.90 -15.66 7.77
C ARG A 173 32.33 -15.71 6.30
N GLY A 174 32.95 -14.64 5.79
CA GLY A 174 33.25 -14.49 4.36
C GLY A 174 32.09 -14.02 3.48
N ALA A 175 30.98 -13.58 4.09
CA ALA A 175 29.80 -13.08 3.34
C ALA A 175 30.11 -11.82 2.51
N GLU A 176 31.19 -11.10 2.81
CA GLU A 176 31.66 -9.98 2.00
C GLU A 176 32.00 -10.36 0.55
N SER A 177 32.37 -11.63 0.33
CA SER A 177 32.68 -12.18 -1.01
C SER A 177 31.62 -13.14 -1.52
N SER A 178 30.97 -13.90 -0.64
CA SER A 178 29.96 -14.91 -1.01
C SER A 178 28.53 -14.41 -1.04
N MET A 179 28.21 -13.29 -0.36
CA MET A 179 26.85 -12.80 -0.09
C MET A 179 25.96 -13.85 0.59
N ASP A 180 26.55 -14.81 1.34
CA ASP A 180 25.81 -15.85 2.05
C ASP A 180 25.20 -15.28 3.35
N ILE A 181 23.99 -14.80 3.22
CA ILE A 181 23.18 -14.19 4.29
C ILE A 181 21.87 -14.98 4.40
N SER A 182 21.54 -15.38 5.61
CA SER A 182 20.31 -16.16 5.86
C SER A 182 19.04 -15.37 5.53
N ALA A 183 18.10 -16.05 4.88
CA ALA A 183 16.76 -15.53 4.63
C ALA A 183 15.99 -15.20 5.95
N ASP A 184 16.41 -15.74 7.09
CA ASP A 184 15.79 -15.47 8.38
C ASP A 184 15.92 -13.98 8.76
N LEU A 185 17.07 -13.35 8.44
CA LEU A 185 17.31 -11.94 8.76
C LEU A 185 16.42 -11.01 7.97
N THR A 186 16.32 -11.24 6.67
CA THR A 186 15.42 -10.46 5.81
C THR A 186 13.95 -10.68 6.17
N GLU A 187 13.58 -11.89 6.61
CA GLU A 187 12.22 -12.16 7.05
C GLU A 187 11.85 -11.41 8.32
N LEU A 188 12.78 -11.33 9.28
CA LEU A 188 12.62 -10.49 10.47
C LEU A 188 12.36 -9.02 10.10
N GLY A 189 12.95 -8.51 9.03
CA GLY A 189 12.66 -7.16 8.54
C GLY A 189 11.27 -6.94 7.91
N ARG A 190 10.53 -8.03 7.58
CA ARG A 190 9.30 -7.94 6.77
C ARG A 190 8.04 -8.47 7.45
N THR A 191 8.21 -9.28 8.51
CA THR A 191 7.10 -10.04 9.08
C THR A 191 7.01 -9.78 10.57
N PRO A 192 5.91 -9.17 11.07
CA PRO A 192 5.77 -8.70 12.44
C PRO A 192 5.49 -9.86 13.41
N VAL A 193 6.46 -10.76 13.55
CA VAL A 193 6.45 -11.86 14.52
C VAL A 193 7.66 -11.72 15.43
N ALA A 194 7.46 -11.83 16.73
CA ALA A 194 8.52 -11.80 17.72
C ALA A 194 9.15 -13.19 17.87
N VAL A 195 10.45 -13.28 17.59
CA VAL A 195 11.22 -14.53 17.67
C VAL A 195 12.02 -14.57 18.96
N VAL A 196 11.79 -15.58 19.77
CA VAL A 196 12.58 -15.87 20.97
C VAL A 196 13.56 -17.00 20.64
N SER A 197 14.86 -16.72 20.71
CA SER A 197 15.92 -17.66 20.34
C SER A 197 17.22 -17.37 21.10
N SER A 198 18.22 -18.28 21.04
CA SER A 198 19.53 -18.02 21.64
C SER A 198 20.49 -17.27 20.71
N GLY A 199 19.94 -16.29 19.94
CA GLY A 199 20.68 -15.53 18.94
C GLY A 199 20.96 -16.32 17.66
N CYS A 200 21.93 -15.89 16.87
CA CYS A 200 22.35 -16.63 15.68
C CYS A 200 23.29 -17.79 16.06
N LYS A 201 23.35 -18.79 15.17
CA LYS A 201 24.22 -19.95 15.39
C LYS A 201 25.68 -19.52 15.53
N SER A 202 26.40 -20.11 16.48
CA SER A 202 27.71 -19.67 16.97
C SER A 202 28.85 -19.64 15.92
N PHE A 203 28.71 -20.34 14.80
CA PHE A 203 29.67 -20.31 13.70
C PHE A 203 29.48 -19.15 12.71
N LEU A 204 28.41 -18.37 12.86
CA LEU A 204 28.10 -17.21 12.06
C LEU A 204 28.81 -15.95 12.57
N ASP A 205 28.79 -14.90 11.77
CA ASP A 205 29.34 -13.59 12.13
C ASP A 205 28.30 -12.79 12.92
N ILE A 206 28.42 -12.79 14.26
CA ILE A 206 27.47 -12.12 15.16
C ILE A 206 27.45 -10.59 14.93
N PRO A 207 28.60 -9.88 14.88
CA PRO A 207 28.60 -8.44 14.62
C PRO A 207 27.87 -8.07 13.33
N ARG A 208 28.23 -8.70 12.21
CA ARG A 208 27.57 -8.43 10.92
C ARG A 208 26.12 -8.83 10.90
N THR A 209 25.72 -9.84 11.65
CA THR A 209 24.33 -10.24 11.81
C THR A 209 23.53 -9.15 12.52
N LEU A 210 24.08 -8.51 13.55
CA LEU A 210 23.44 -7.40 14.26
C LEU A 210 23.33 -6.15 13.36
N GLU A 211 24.37 -5.79 12.64
CA GLU A 211 24.35 -4.68 11.67
C GLU A 211 23.31 -4.91 10.57
N TYR A 212 23.20 -6.14 10.10
CA TYR A 212 22.17 -6.49 9.10
C TYR A 212 20.76 -6.35 9.65
N LEU A 213 20.50 -6.83 10.87
CA LEU A 213 19.21 -6.70 11.56
C LEU A 213 18.86 -5.25 11.84
N GLU A 214 19.84 -4.40 12.21
CA GLU A 214 19.64 -2.97 12.37
C GLU A 214 19.23 -2.33 11.05
N THR A 215 19.90 -2.66 9.95
CA THR A 215 19.56 -2.19 8.59
C THR A 215 18.14 -2.58 8.17
N GLU A 216 17.71 -3.79 8.54
CA GLU A 216 16.33 -4.27 8.25
C GLU A 216 15.29 -3.69 9.24
N GLY A 217 15.69 -2.85 10.19
CA GLY A 217 14.80 -2.21 11.16
C GLY A 217 14.24 -3.18 12.21
N VAL A 218 14.98 -4.23 12.54
CA VAL A 218 14.57 -5.25 13.52
C VAL A 218 14.97 -4.83 14.94
N CYS A 219 14.00 -4.80 15.84
CA CYS A 219 14.31 -4.62 17.26
C CYS A 219 14.99 -5.87 17.81
N VAL A 220 16.26 -5.73 18.22
CA VAL A 220 17.04 -6.80 18.88
C VAL A 220 17.20 -6.45 20.35
N ALA A 221 16.70 -7.31 21.24
CA ALA A 221 16.85 -7.18 22.68
C ALA A 221 17.24 -8.52 23.31
N THR A 222 18.07 -8.48 24.35
CA THR A 222 18.50 -9.68 25.05
C THR A 222 17.91 -9.71 26.45
N PHE A 223 17.38 -10.86 26.89
CA PHE A 223 16.98 -11.07 28.26
C PHE A 223 18.19 -11.00 29.18
N ALA A 224 18.16 -10.15 30.19
CA ALA A 224 19.21 -10.00 31.18
C ALA A 224 19.46 -11.32 31.93
N ASP A 225 18.40 -12.01 32.25
CA ASP A 225 18.44 -13.35 32.91
C ASP A 225 19.36 -13.35 34.17
N GLY A 226 19.16 -12.32 35.01
CA GLY A 226 19.92 -12.09 36.23
C GLY A 226 21.28 -11.44 36.05
N ARG A 227 21.73 -11.18 34.83
CA ARG A 227 22.98 -10.45 34.55
C ARG A 227 22.76 -8.95 34.76
N GLN A 228 23.76 -8.24 35.25
CA GLN A 228 23.69 -6.78 35.49
C GLN A 228 24.59 -6.01 34.54
N GLY A 229 24.19 -4.78 34.21
CA GLY A 229 24.96 -3.88 33.33
C GLY A 229 24.84 -4.27 31.86
N PRO A 230 25.81 -3.86 31.03
CA PRO A 230 25.79 -4.20 29.58
C PRO A 230 25.90 -5.70 29.34
N VAL A 231 24.85 -6.33 28.87
CA VAL A 231 24.74 -7.77 28.65
C VAL A 231 25.17 -8.10 27.22
N ASP A 232 25.90 -9.20 27.05
CA ASP A 232 26.23 -9.73 25.73
C ASP A 232 25.03 -10.41 25.12
N ILE A 233 24.91 -10.28 23.79
CA ILE A 233 24.00 -11.14 23.03
C ILE A 233 24.53 -12.60 23.12
N PRO A 234 23.68 -13.60 23.35
CA PRO A 234 24.13 -14.98 23.44
C PRO A 234 24.65 -15.51 22.10
N ALA A 235 25.71 -16.33 22.17
CA ALA A 235 26.33 -17.02 21.05
C ALA A 235 25.86 -18.47 20.95
N PHE A 236 24.55 -18.69 20.94
CA PHE A 236 23.86 -19.98 20.81
C PHE A 236 24.23 -20.94 21.94
N PHE A 237 25.39 -21.58 21.91
CA PHE A 237 25.88 -22.52 22.97
C PHE A 237 26.54 -21.83 24.16
N SER A 238 26.89 -20.55 24.02
CA SER A 238 27.50 -19.75 25.09
C SER A 238 26.57 -18.58 25.46
N ARG A 239 26.55 -18.27 26.76
CA ARG A 239 25.84 -17.09 27.30
C ARG A 239 26.49 -15.78 26.88
N GLU A 240 27.74 -15.80 26.55
CA GLU A 240 28.57 -14.65 26.21
C GLU A 240 29.10 -14.81 24.78
N SER A 241 29.10 -13.74 24.02
CA SER A 241 29.68 -13.66 22.69
C SER A 241 30.84 -12.66 22.58
N GLY A 242 31.09 -11.90 23.65
CA GLY A 242 31.96 -10.72 23.60
C GLY A 242 31.34 -9.51 22.92
N ILE A 243 30.14 -9.62 22.40
CA ILE A 243 29.43 -8.55 21.69
C ILE A 243 28.24 -8.08 22.51
N LYS A 244 28.15 -6.78 22.78
CA LYS A 244 27.08 -6.22 23.60
C LYS A 244 25.76 -6.20 22.81
N SER A 245 24.68 -6.54 23.53
CA SER A 245 23.34 -6.47 22.97
C SER A 245 22.93 -5.02 22.75
N PRO A 246 22.25 -4.70 21.62
CA PRO A 246 21.74 -3.33 21.37
C PRO A 246 20.74 -2.86 22.42
N LYS A 247 19.92 -3.77 22.95
CA LYS A 247 18.92 -3.50 24.00
C LYS A 247 18.86 -4.66 24.98
N ILE A 248 18.41 -4.37 26.21
CA ILE A 248 18.27 -5.34 27.28
C ILE A 248 16.83 -5.29 27.79
N ILE A 249 16.29 -6.45 28.11
CA ILE A 249 14.99 -6.61 28.76
C ILE A 249 15.12 -7.53 29.98
N GLU A 250 14.38 -7.24 31.04
CA GLU A 250 14.50 -7.96 32.31
C GLU A 250 13.59 -9.19 32.39
N ASN A 251 12.40 -9.11 31.79
CA ASN A 251 11.37 -10.12 31.96
C ASN A 251 10.42 -10.25 30.76
N GLU A 252 9.53 -11.22 30.83
CA GLU A 252 8.57 -11.53 29.77
C GLU A 252 7.49 -10.45 29.60
N ALA A 253 7.17 -9.72 30.68
CA ALA A 253 6.19 -8.62 30.59
C ALA A 253 6.74 -7.43 29.78
N GLU A 254 8.03 -7.12 29.89
CA GLU A 254 8.68 -6.11 29.06
C GLU A 254 8.71 -6.53 27.59
N ALA A 255 9.06 -7.80 27.30
CA ALA A 255 9.01 -8.32 25.94
C ALA A 255 7.58 -8.23 25.37
N ALA A 256 6.57 -8.60 26.12
CA ALA A 256 5.17 -8.51 25.76
C ALA A 256 4.72 -7.07 25.50
N ALA A 257 5.16 -6.12 26.35
CA ALA A 257 4.85 -4.70 26.18
C ALA A 257 5.49 -4.13 24.91
N ILE A 258 6.70 -4.54 24.56
CA ILE A 258 7.37 -4.14 23.30
C ILE A 258 6.60 -4.70 22.10
N ILE A 259 6.20 -5.98 22.11
CA ILE A 259 5.38 -6.59 21.05
C ILE A 259 4.05 -5.85 20.90
N TYR A 260 3.38 -5.58 22.03
CA TYR A 260 2.12 -4.86 22.05
C TYR A 260 2.26 -3.45 21.46
N ALA A 261 3.25 -2.68 21.91
CA ALA A 261 3.51 -1.34 21.41
C ALA A 261 3.82 -1.34 19.92
N GLN A 262 4.69 -2.24 19.44
CA GLN A 262 5.05 -2.34 18.03
C GLN A 262 3.85 -2.75 17.17
N SER A 263 2.97 -3.63 17.67
CA SER A 263 1.75 -4.03 16.94
C SER A 263 0.74 -2.89 16.73
N ARG A 264 0.88 -1.78 17.48
CA ARG A 264 0.07 -0.55 17.35
C ARG A 264 0.76 0.53 16.50
N LEU A 265 2.03 0.34 16.19
CA LEU A 265 2.80 1.21 15.30
C LEU A 265 2.75 0.68 13.87
N PRO A 266 2.88 1.54 12.85
CA PRO A 266 2.93 1.11 11.45
C PRO A 266 4.28 0.51 11.08
N VAL A 267 4.73 -0.49 11.86
CA VAL A 267 6.01 -1.19 11.71
C VAL A 267 5.74 -2.63 11.31
N SER A 268 6.24 -3.04 10.16
CA SER A 268 6.07 -4.40 9.63
C SER A 268 7.21 -5.35 9.96
N SER A 269 8.31 -4.86 10.56
CA SER A 269 9.40 -5.73 10.99
C SER A 269 9.02 -6.58 12.20
N GLY A 270 9.61 -7.76 12.30
CA GLY A 270 9.58 -8.59 13.50
C GLY A 270 10.53 -8.08 14.56
N MET A 271 10.67 -8.87 15.61
CA MET A 271 11.57 -8.60 16.76
C MET A 271 12.37 -9.83 17.08
N LEU A 272 13.60 -9.64 17.52
CA LEU A 272 14.46 -10.71 18.06
C LEU A 272 14.65 -10.51 19.56
N PHE A 273 14.13 -11.44 20.34
CA PHE A 273 14.40 -11.52 21.77
C PHE A 273 15.40 -12.65 22.03
N ALA A 274 16.65 -12.28 22.26
CA ALA A 274 17.73 -13.22 22.49
C ALA A 274 17.70 -13.72 23.95
N ASN A 275 17.56 -15.03 24.13
CA ASN A 275 17.50 -15.69 25.41
C ASN A 275 18.77 -16.53 25.61
N PRO A 276 19.56 -16.30 26.67
CA PRO A 276 20.79 -17.06 26.89
C PRO A 276 20.48 -18.53 27.22
N VAL A 277 21.38 -19.42 26.81
CA VAL A 277 21.33 -20.83 27.21
C VAL A 277 21.38 -20.95 28.77
N PRO A 278 20.67 -21.91 29.38
CA PRO A 278 20.74 -22.15 30.83
C PRO A 278 22.18 -22.30 31.31
N VAL A 279 22.46 -21.75 32.48
CA VAL A 279 23.85 -21.70 33.05
C VAL A 279 24.50 -23.09 33.09
N GLU A 280 23.75 -24.11 33.53
CA GLU A 280 24.19 -25.50 33.64
C GLU A 280 24.55 -26.19 32.34
N HIS A 281 24.08 -25.64 31.21
CA HIS A 281 24.30 -26.17 29.85
C HIS A 281 25.16 -25.25 28.98
N SER A 282 25.64 -24.11 29.53
CA SER A 282 26.46 -23.17 28.80
C SER A 282 27.87 -23.74 28.57
N ILE A 283 28.33 -23.69 27.33
CA ILE A 283 29.70 -24.07 26.98
C ILE A 283 30.56 -22.79 27.00
N PRO A 284 31.73 -22.78 27.64
CA PRO A 284 32.61 -21.64 27.64
C PRO A 284 32.99 -21.22 26.22
N GLN A 285 32.98 -19.89 25.96
CA GLN A 285 33.20 -19.36 24.59
C GLN A 285 34.53 -19.85 24.00
N THR A 286 35.59 -19.88 24.78
CA THR A 286 36.93 -20.34 24.32
C THR A 286 36.92 -21.80 23.85
N GLU A 287 36.16 -22.69 24.55
CA GLU A 287 36.05 -24.10 24.19
C GLU A 287 35.26 -24.27 22.89
N ILE A 288 34.11 -23.56 22.77
CA ILE A 288 33.27 -23.70 21.58
C ILE A 288 33.87 -23.04 20.37
N ASP A 289 34.57 -21.90 20.48
CA ASP A 289 35.23 -21.22 19.36
C ASP A 289 36.34 -22.06 18.74
N ALA A 290 37.10 -22.82 19.53
CA ALA A 290 38.11 -23.76 19.03
C ALA A 290 37.48 -24.86 18.14
N ALA A 291 36.36 -25.43 18.59
CA ALA A 291 35.62 -26.43 17.84
C ALA A 291 34.99 -25.85 16.54
N ILE A 292 34.43 -24.64 16.61
CA ILE A 292 33.83 -23.93 15.51
C ILE A 292 34.87 -23.61 14.42
N ASN A 293 35.99 -22.98 14.81
CA ASN A 293 37.05 -22.61 13.86
C ASN A 293 37.59 -23.84 13.11
N LYS A 294 37.73 -24.97 13.78
CA LYS A 294 38.16 -26.23 13.15
C LYS A 294 37.09 -26.79 12.24
N ALA A 295 35.80 -26.72 12.61
CA ALA A 295 34.68 -27.20 11.77
C ALA A 295 34.50 -26.35 10.50
N VAL A 296 34.61 -25.02 10.62
CA VAL A 296 34.52 -24.08 9.49
C VAL A 296 35.66 -24.33 8.53
N HIS A 297 36.90 -24.45 9.03
CA HIS A 297 38.04 -24.75 8.17
C HIS A 297 37.90 -26.08 7.45
N LEU A 298 37.37 -27.12 8.09
CA LEU A 298 37.09 -28.41 7.45
C LEU A 298 36.03 -28.28 6.34
N ALA A 299 34.98 -27.46 6.57
CA ALA A 299 33.95 -27.22 5.57
C ALA A 299 34.51 -26.53 4.30
N GLU A 300 35.43 -25.56 4.49
CA GLU A 300 36.11 -24.89 3.39
C GLU A 300 36.99 -25.87 2.60
N VAL A 301 37.78 -26.71 3.28
CA VAL A 301 38.66 -27.70 2.66
C VAL A 301 37.87 -28.77 1.91
N GLU A 302 36.76 -29.23 2.44
CA GLU A 302 35.89 -30.24 1.84
C GLU A 302 34.92 -29.66 0.79
N GLY A 303 34.88 -28.32 0.61
CA GLY A 303 34.10 -27.64 -0.44
C GLY A 303 32.58 -27.54 -0.18
N TYR A 304 32.16 -27.55 1.08
CA TYR A 304 30.77 -27.33 1.46
C TYR A 304 30.42 -25.86 1.40
N HIS A 305 29.39 -25.49 0.60
CA HIS A 305 28.92 -24.12 0.40
C HIS A 305 27.39 -24.03 0.47
N GLY A 306 26.85 -22.83 0.75
CA GLY A 306 25.41 -22.53 0.70
C GLY A 306 24.60 -23.37 1.69
N SER A 307 23.51 -23.98 1.21
CA SER A 307 22.53 -24.71 2.06
C SER A 307 23.12 -25.91 2.79
N ASP A 308 24.19 -26.51 2.29
CA ASP A 308 24.79 -27.74 2.81
C ASP A 308 25.89 -27.47 3.85
N ASN A 309 26.37 -26.23 3.89
CA ASN A 309 27.40 -25.79 4.83
C ASN A 309 26.95 -25.89 6.30
N THR A 310 25.75 -25.38 6.61
CA THR A 310 25.20 -25.38 7.98
C THR A 310 25.08 -26.79 8.58
N PRO A 311 24.47 -27.78 7.93
CA PRO A 311 24.40 -29.16 8.47
C PRO A 311 25.76 -29.80 8.71
N PHE A 312 26.69 -29.60 7.77
CA PHE A 312 28.06 -30.13 7.88
C PHE A 312 28.79 -29.56 9.11
N ILE A 313 28.80 -28.21 9.25
CA ILE A 313 29.48 -27.53 10.37
C ILE A 313 28.89 -27.98 11.70
N LEU A 314 27.57 -28.07 11.84
CA LEU A 314 26.92 -28.51 13.06
C LEU A 314 27.26 -29.97 13.41
N ALA A 315 27.34 -30.87 12.43
CA ALA A 315 27.75 -32.25 12.64
C ALA A 315 29.22 -32.32 13.11
N LYS A 316 30.13 -31.53 12.53
CA LYS A 316 31.53 -31.47 12.96
C LYS A 316 31.74 -30.85 14.34
N ILE A 317 30.97 -29.79 14.66
CA ILE A 317 30.99 -29.21 16.01
C ILE A 317 30.54 -30.24 17.05
N LYS A 318 29.49 -31.03 16.77
CA LYS A 318 29.00 -32.12 17.62
C LYS A 318 30.12 -33.13 17.88
N GLU A 319 30.82 -33.56 16.85
CA GLU A 319 31.93 -34.50 16.91
C GLU A 319 33.09 -33.93 17.76
N LEU A 320 33.52 -32.72 17.44
CA LEU A 320 34.66 -32.05 18.10
C LEU A 320 34.42 -31.67 19.54
N SER A 321 33.16 -31.44 19.95
CA SER A 321 32.75 -31.11 21.32
C SER A 321 32.48 -32.34 22.20
N GLY A 322 32.70 -33.54 21.68
CA GLY A 322 32.40 -34.78 22.39
C GLY A 322 30.93 -34.93 22.77
N GLY A 323 30.02 -34.36 21.98
CA GLY A 323 28.58 -34.44 22.21
C GLY A 323 27.99 -33.42 23.18
N LYS A 324 28.79 -32.58 23.86
CA LYS A 324 28.30 -31.54 24.79
C LYS A 324 27.27 -30.60 24.12
N THR A 325 27.47 -30.28 22.84
CA THR A 325 26.58 -29.40 22.09
C THR A 325 25.18 -29.96 21.88
N VAL A 326 24.98 -31.28 21.94
CA VAL A 326 23.64 -31.88 21.83
C VAL A 326 22.80 -31.57 23.06
N ALA A 327 23.38 -31.75 24.27
CA ALA A 327 22.70 -31.41 25.52
C ALA A 327 22.39 -29.90 25.62
N ALA A 328 23.39 -29.07 25.27
CA ALA A 328 23.21 -27.62 25.22
C ALA A 328 22.13 -27.19 24.23
N ASN A 329 22.11 -27.78 23.03
CA ASN A 329 21.08 -27.47 21.99
C ASN A 329 19.67 -27.83 22.47
N ARG A 330 19.49 -28.97 23.09
CA ARG A 330 18.19 -29.37 23.67
C ARG A 330 17.75 -28.40 24.76
N ALA A 331 18.62 -28.07 25.68
CA ALA A 331 18.34 -27.19 26.82
C ALA A 331 18.00 -25.75 26.35
N LEU A 332 18.75 -25.20 25.39
CA LEU A 332 18.48 -23.84 24.88
C LEU A 332 17.15 -23.76 24.13
N VAL A 333 16.80 -24.76 23.33
CA VAL A 333 15.51 -24.77 22.59
C VAL A 333 14.35 -24.84 23.59
N GLU A 334 14.44 -25.72 24.58
CA GLU A 334 13.42 -25.84 25.64
C GLU A 334 13.25 -24.52 26.41
N ALA A 335 14.37 -23.89 26.82
CA ALA A 335 14.35 -22.62 27.53
C ALA A 335 13.75 -21.49 26.70
N ASN A 336 14.07 -21.41 25.40
CA ASN A 336 13.54 -20.42 24.47
C ASN A 336 12.03 -20.59 24.27
N VAL A 337 11.57 -21.81 24.04
CA VAL A 337 10.15 -22.13 23.88
C VAL A 337 9.36 -21.84 25.15
N LYS A 338 9.92 -22.18 26.34
CA LYS A 338 9.34 -21.81 27.63
C LYS A 338 9.22 -20.28 27.77
N ARG A 339 10.27 -19.54 27.43
CA ARG A 339 10.29 -18.07 27.48
C ARG A 339 9.25 -17.48 26.51
N ALA A 340 9.20 -18.00 25.28
CA ALA A 340 8.20 -17.59 24.27
C ALA A 340 6.77 -17.82 24.76
N ALA A 341 6.49 -18.96 25.39
CA ALA A 341 5.17 -19.25 25.94
C ALA A 341 4.76 -18.22 27.01
N ARG A 342 5.67 -17.88 27.93
CA ARG A 342 5.41 -16.85 28.94
C ARG A 342 5.22 -15.46 28.34
N VAL A 343 6.02 -15.08 27.34
CA VAL A 343 5.83 -13.82 26.60
C VAL A 343 4.46 -13.78 25.93
N ALA A 344 4.02 -14.88 25.31
CA ALA A 344 2.70 -14.96 24.70
C ALA A 344 1.57 -14.82 25.72
N VAL A 345 1.73 -15.38 26.93
CA VAL A 345 0.78 -15.24 28.04
C VAL A 345 0.69 -13.79 28.51
N GLU A 346 1.84 -13.13 28.75
CA GLU A 346 1.85 -11.72 29.15
C GLU A 346 1.27 -10.81 28.05
N LEU A 347 1.54 -11.10 26.78
CA LEU A 347 0.95 -10.37 25.65
C LEU A 347 -0.57 -10.51 25.62
N SER A 348 -1.09 -11.73 25.77
CA SER A 348 -2.54 -11.98 25.82
C SER A 348 -3.22 -11.22 26.98
N LYS A 349 -2.58 -11.14 28.16
CA LYS A 349 -3.08 -10.33 29.29
C LYS A 349 -3.16 -8.84 28.96
N LEU A 350 -2.13 -8.29 28.30
CA LEU A 350 -2.12 -6.90 27.87
C LEU A 350 -3.23 -6.60 26.84
N GLU A 351 -3.41 -7.49 25.88
CA GLU A 351 -4.45 -7.35 24.85
C GLU A 351 -5.87 -7.42 25.44
N GLN A 352 -6.11 -8.33 26.40
CA GLN A 352 -7.40 -8.47 27.09
C GLN A 352 -7.69 -7.30 28.04
N SER A 353 -6.68 -6.79 28.77
CA SER A 353 -6.86 -5.65 29.69
C SER A 353 -7.21 -4.37 28.95
N THR A 354 -6.71 -4.19 27.73
CA THR A 354 -7.04 -3.01 26.91
C THR A 354 -8.45 -3.06 26.35
N ILE A 355 -8.93 -4.25 25.94
CA ILE A 355 -10.32 -4.43 25.50
C ILE A 355 -11.30 -4.13 26.65
N SER A 356 -10.95 -4.43 27.89
CA SER A 356 -11.79 -4.14 29.06
C SER A 356 -11.68 -2.68 29.53
N SER A 357 -10.57 -2.01 29.30
CA SER A 357 -10.41 -0.59 29.67
C SER A 357 -10.97 0.38 28.64
N GLU A 358 -11.02 0.03 27.37
CA GLU A 358 -11.71 0.81 26.33
C GLU A 358 -13.23 0.87 26.53
N GLN A 359 -13.79 -0.08 27.29
CA GLN A 359 -15.20 -0.04 27.70
C GLN A 359 -15.46 0.84 28.93
N HIS A 360 -14.45 1.39 29.60
CA HIS A 360 -14.56 2.14 30.86
C HIS A 360 -13.62 3.36 30.95
N MET A 361 -13.42 4.12 29.87
CA MET A 361 -12.79 5.43 29.98
C MET A 361 -13.86 6.51 30.16
N PRO A 362 -13.93 7.19 31.32
CA PRO A 362 -14.62 8.44 31.42
C PRO A 362 -13.88 9.49 30.59
N ALA A 363 -14.61 10.25 29.82
CA ALA A 363 -14.08 11.35 29.02
C ALA A 363 -13.18 12.25 29.90
N ILE A 364 -11.93 12.41 29.52
CA ILE A 364 -11.02 13.38 30.13
C ILE A 364 -11.53 14.77 29.73
N LEU A 365 -12.12 15.48 30.67
CA LEU A 365 -12.48 16.88 30.55
C LEU A 365 -11.20 17.74 30.54
N PRO A 366 -11.12 18.75 29.69
CA PRO A 366 -10.01 19.70 29.74
C PRO A 366 -10.04 20.53 31.01
N ILE A 367 -8.88 20.67 31.65
CA ILE A 367 -8.67 21.57 32.79
C ILE A 367 -8.81 23.01 32.33
N GLY A 368 -9.93 23.63 32.65
CA GLY A 368 -10.18 25.05 32.42
C GLY A 368 -11.08 25.62 33.48
N ARG A 369 -10.52 26.45 34.33
CA ARG A 369 -11.00 27.48 35.24
C ARG A 369 -12.49 27.44 35.65
N ALA A 370 -12.66 27.30 36.96
CA ALA A 370 -13.86 27.62 37.66
C ALA A 370 -14.23 29.12 37.50
N ASP A 371 -15.48 29.38 37.19
CA ASP A 371 -16.28 30.37 37.90
C ASP A 371 -17.78 30.15 37.64
N GLN A 372 -18.50 30.41 38.69
CA GLN A 372 -19.83 30.20 39.17
C GLN A 372 -21.05 30.47 38.26
N ALA A 373 -22.04 29.62 38.47
CA ALA A 373 -23.48 29.86 38.64
C ALA A 373 -24.33 30.34 37.43
N SER A 374 -25.22 29.51 36.99
CA SER A 374 -26.66 29.57 37.31
C SER A 374 -27.46 28.71 36.32
N SER A 375 -28.38 27.96 36.88
CA SER A 375 -29.43 27.18 36.23
C SER A 375 -30.33 28.05 35.34
N GLU A 376 -30.46 27.69 34.07
CA GLU A 376 -31.67 27.89 33.29
C GLU A 376 -31.75 26.89 32.13
N THR A 377 -32.76 26.05 32.17
CA THR A 377 -33.30 25.24 31.12
C THR A 377 -33.58 26.08 29.87
N LYS A 378 -32.88 25.85 28.79
CA LYS A 378 -33.29 26.32 27.47
C LYS A 378 -33.28 25.19 26.43
N SER A 379 -34.44 25.02 25.85
CA SER A 379 -34.83 24.25 24.69
C SER A 379 -33.81 24.26 23.55
N GLU A 380 -33.65 23.10 22.90
CA GLU A 380 -32.92 22.95 21.65
C GLU A 380 -33.33 24.02 20.62
N PRO A 381 -32.33 24.66 19.98
CA PRO A 381 -32.65 25.52 18.84
C PRO A 381 -33.01 24.65 17.62
N PRO A 382 -33.96 25.09 16.80
CA PRO A 382 -34.34 24.34 15.60
C PRO A 382 -33.17 24.29 14.62
N ILE A 383 -33.00 23.11 14.00
CA ILE A 383 -32.10 22.88 12.87
C ILE A 383 -32.35 23.99 11.84
N ARG A 384 -31.42 24.91 11.74
CA ARG A 384 -31.40 25.86 10.63
C ARG A 384 -31.21 25.03 9.37
N SER A 385 -32.17 25.07 8.47
CA SER A 385 -32.02 24.68 7.09
C SER A 385 -30.88 25.52 6.50
N GLU A 386 -29.69 24.93 6.36
CA GLU A 386 -28.61 25.53 5.57
C GLU A 386 -29.17 25.74 4.17
N SER A 387 -29.18 27.00 3.73
CA SER A 387 -29.39 27.34 2.33
C SER A 387 -28.39 26.56 1.52
N VAL A 388 -28.88 25.76 0.58
CA VAL A 388 -28.03 24.99 -0.37
C VAL A 388 -27.21 25.99 -1.18
N GLU A 389 -26.00 26.29 -0.80
CA GLU A 389 -25.08 27.05 -1.64
C GLU A 389 -24.84 26.26 -2.92
N LYS A 390 -25.10 26.89 -4.05
CA LYS A 390 -24.92 26.30 -5.37
C LYS A 390 -23.43 25.97 -5.55
N THR A 391 -23.12 24.70 -5.75
CA THR A 391 -21.77 24.24 -6.02
C THR A 391 -21.53 24.22 -7.52
N ASP A 392 -20.50 24.91 -7.99
CA ASP A 392 -20.14 24.93 -9.41
C ASP A 392 -19.34 23.72 -9.83
N ILE A 393 -18.38 23.32 -9.00
CA ILE A 393 -17.40 22.23 -9.25
C ILE A 393 -17.41 21.27 -8.07
N LEU A 394 -17.56 19.97 -8.36
CA LEU A 394 -17.27 18.94 -7.38
C LEU A 394 -15.96 18.26 -7.81
N VAL A 395 -15.00 18.19 -6.88
CA VAL A 395 -13.72 17.49 -7.12
C VAL A 395 -13.69 16.24 -6.27
N ALA A 396 -13.64 15.08 -6.93
CA ALA A 396 -13.53 13.77 -6.30
C ALA A 396 -12.13 13.22 -6.53
N GLY A 397 -11.28 13.25 -5.52
CA GLY A 397 -9.90 12.85 -5.72
C GLY A 397 -9.09 12.72 -4.43
N SER A 398 -7.81 12.50 -4.62
CA SER A 398 -6.87 12.26 -3.53
C SER A 398 -6.65 13.48 -2.65
N LEU A 399 -6.56 13.19 -1.36
CA LEU A 399 -6.11 14.07 -0.31
C LEU A 399 -4.96 13.35 0.41
N ALA A 400 -3.79 13.95 0.45
CA ALA A 400 -2.61 13.33 1.04
C ALA A 400 -1.82 14.34 1.90
N ILE A 401 -1.08 13.82 2.86
CA ILE A 401 -0.05 14.58 3.55
C ILE A 401 1.27 14.38 2.80
N ASP A 402 1.83 15.47 2.28
CA ASP A 402 3.09 15.48 1.59
C ASP A 402 4.22 15.81 2.57
N LEU A 403 5.24 14.96 2.60
CA LEU A 403 6.46 15.11 3.40
C LEU A 403 7.63 15.33 2.44
N ALA A 404 8.10 16.57 2.31
CA ALA A 404 9.30 16.89 1.56
C ALA A 404 10.51 16.85 2.49
N CYS A 405 11.44 15.93 2.23
CA CYS A 405 12.66 15.70 2.98
C CYS A 405 13.84 16.28 2.17
N ASP A 406 14.16 17.54 2.40
CA ASP A 406 15.28 18.22 1.71
C ASP A 406 16.59 17.83 2.39
N TYR A 407 17.45 17.08 1.71
CA TYR A 407 18.74 16.65 2.24
C TYR A 407 19.64 17.84 2.58
N VAL A 408 20.23 17.83 3.77
CA VAL A 408 21.21 18.81 4.22
C VAL A 408 22.60 18.19 4.08
N PRO A 409 23.40 18.57 3.06
CA PRO A 409 24.67 17.90 2.78
C PRO A 409 25.70 18.16 3.87
N ALA A 410 26.40 17.10 4.30
CA ALA A 410 27.69 17.24 4.94
C ALA A 410 28.75 17.61 3.90
N ALA A 411 29.84 18.23 4.33
CA ALA A 411 30.88 18.70 3.41
C ALA A 411 31.34 17.60 2.45
N GLY A 412 31.10 17.80 1.15
CA GLY A 412 31.54 16.92 0.06
C GLY A 412 30.53 15.86 -0.41
N GLN A 413 29.28 15.85 0.10
CA GLN A 413 28.25 14.90 -0.32
C GLN A 413 27.06 15.64 -0.94
N ALA A 414 26.80 15.44 -2.23
CA ALA A 414 25.68 16.08 -2.94
C ALA A 414 24.35 15.30 -2.83
N THR A 415 24.41 14.00 -2.62
CA THR A 415 23.22 13.12 -2.56
C THR A 415 23.13 12.38 -1.22
N PRO A 416 21.92 12.00 -0.78
CA PRO A 416 21.73 11.17 0.40
C PRO A 416 22.48 9.84 0.27
N VAL A 417 23.06 9.37 1.35
CA VAL A 417 23.80 8.10 1.42
C VAL A 417 22.81 6.99 1.77
N SER A 418 22.82 5.92 0.99
CA SER A 418 22.01 4.74 1.27
C SER A 418 22.45 4.05 2.56
N ARG A 419 21.50 3.42 3.26
CA ARG A 419 21.73 2.58 4.45
C ARG A 419 22.26 3.34 5.67
N THR A 420 22.01 4.64 5.77
CA THR A 420 22.32 5.46 6.96
C THR A 420 21.29 6.56 7.12
N SER A 421 21.20 7.14 8.33
CA SER A 421 20.41 8.35 8.55
C SER A 421 21.09 9.55 7.89
N ASN A 422 20.34 10.26 7.07
CA ASN A 422 20.78 11.47 6.43
C ASN A 422 20.16 12.69 7.12
N PRO A 423 20.93 13.74 7.43
CA PRO A 423 20.35 14.97 7.92
C PRO A 423 19.47 15.60 6.85
N ALA A 424 18.25 16.00 7.21
CA ALA A 424 17.30 16.61 6.30
C ALA A 424 16.43 17.64 7.00
N VAL A 425 15.93 18.60 6.25
CA VAL A 425 14.81 19.46 6.67
C VAL A 425 13.53 18.83 6.15
N ILE A 426 12.66 18.41 7.07
CA ILE A 426 11.38 17.81 6.72
C ILE A 426 10.29 18.87 6.80
N LYS A 427 9.60 19.08 5.68
CA LYS A 427 8.44 19.97 5.58
C LYS A 427 7.20 19.13 5.35
N GLN A 428 6.13 19.49 6.03
CA GLN A 428 4.83 18.89 5.84
C GLN A 428 3.88 19.89 5.19
N SER A 429 3.16 19.43 4.17
CA SER A 429 2.11 20.21 3.50
C SER A 429 0.92 19.32 3.13
N LEU A 430 -0.21 19.95 2.86
CA LEU A 430 -1.32 19.26 2.26
C LEU A 430 -1.07 19.13 0.76
N GLY A 431 -1.37 17.95 0.22
CA GLY A 431 -1.21 17.60 -1.17
C GLY A 431 -2.29 16.62 -1.62
N GLY A 432 -2.01 15.97 -2.73
CA GLY A 432 -2.94 15.11 -3.44
C GLY A 432 -3.56 15.82 -4.63
N VAL A 433 -3.69 15.11 -5.76
CA VAL A 433 -4.17 15.65 -7.04
C VAL A 433 -5.55 16.29 -6.89
N GLY A 434 -6.49 15.57 -6.26
CA GLY A 434 -7.83 16.11 -6.03
C GLY A 434 -7.83 17.37 -5.17
N HIS A 435 -7.04 17.39 -4.10
CA HIS A 435 -6.89 18.58 -3.26
C HIS A 435 -6.33 19.76 -4.07
N ASN A 436 -5.26 19.56 -4.85
CA ASN A 436 -4.64 20.63 -5.63
C ASN A 436 -5.60 21.22 -6.66
N VAL A 437 -6.40 20.37 -7.35
CA VAL A 437 -7.43 20.84 -8.30
C VAL A 437 -8.50 21.66 -7.56
N ALA A 438 -8.97 21.17 -6.39
CA ALA A 438 -9.98 21.86 -5.59
C ALA A 438 -9.49 23.23 -5.10
N LEU A 439 -8.25 23.28 -4.58
CA LEU A 439 -7.64 24.51 -4.10
C LEU A 439 -7.39 25.52 -5.21
N ALA A 440 -6.91 25.05 -6.37
CA ALA A 440 -6.71 25.92 -7.54
C ALA A 440 -8.03 26.52 -8.02
N SER A 441 -9.08 25.68 -8.12
CA SER A 441 -10.41 26.15 -8.54
C SER A 441 -11.02 27.13 -7.54
N SER A 442 -10.92 26.87 -6.25
CA SER A 442 -11.40 27.75 -5.20
C SER A 442 -10.65 29.09 -5.19
N SER A 443 -9.30 29.05 -5.34
CA SER A 443 -8.47 30.26 -5.42
C SER A 443 -8.82 31.15 -6.61
N LEU A 444 -9.35 30.58 -7.70
CA LEU A 444 -9.84 31.29 -8.88
C LEU A 444 -11.30 31.74 -8.76
N GLY A 445 -11.94 31.51 -7.59
CA GLY A 445 -13.25 32.06 -7.24
C GLY A 445 -14.44 31.18 -7.60
N SER A 446 -14.22 29.90 -7.90
CA SER A 446 -15.32 28.93 -8.11
C SER A 446 -15.82 28.40 -6.78
N SER A 447 -17.12 28.08 -6.69
CA SER A 447 -17.69 27.35 -5.56
C SER A 447 -17.38 25.86 -5.71
N VAL A 448 -16.56 25.32 -4.78
CA VAL A 448 -16.01 23.97 -4.88
C VAL A 448 -16.48 23.09 -3.73
N MET A 449 -16.99 21.90 -4.05
CA MET A 449 -17.18 20.79 -3.11
C MET A 449 -16.05 19.78 -3.31
N PHE A 450 -15.24 19.57 -2.28
CA PHE A 450 -14.17 18.59 -2.32
C PHE A 450 -14.59 17.27 -1.67
N CYS A 451 -14.46 16.16 -2.40
CA CYS A 451 -14.81 14.81 -1.97
C CYS A 451 -13.57 13.92 -1.95
N SER A 452 -13.26 13.40 -0.77
CA SER A 452 -12.10 12.52 -0.57
C SER A 452 -12.33 11.59 0.63
N VAL A 453 -11.29 10.84 1.03
CA VAL A 453 -11.33 9.96 2.20
C VAL A 453 -10.03 10.08 2.98
N VAL A 454 -10.16 10.10 4.31
CA VAL A 454 -9.06 10.06 5.27
C VAL A 454 -9.33 9.00 6.32
N GLY A 455 -8.29 8.51 6.98
CA GLY A 455 -8.40 7.69 8.18
C GLY A 455 -8.66 8.55 9.41
N ASP A 456 -9.22 7.95 10.46
CA ASP A 456 -9.26 8.53 11.79
C ASP A 456 -7.89 8.33 12.47
N ASP A 457 -6.90 9.05 11.94
CA ASP A 457 -5.50 9.04 12.37
C ASP A 457 -4.94 10.47 12.46
N LEU A 458 -3.71 10.61 12.97
CA LEU A 458 -3.08 11.92 13.14
C LEU A 458 -2.98 12.68 11.81
N SER A 459 -2.65 12.00 10.72
CA SER A 459 -2.55 12.58 9.38
C SER A 459 -3.91 13.03 8.85
N GLY A 460 -4.99 12.27 9.12
CA GLY A 460 -6.34 12.62 8.72
C GLY A 460 -6.86 13.86 9.46
N HIS A 461 -6.63 13.93 10.78
CA HIS A 461 -6.98 15.13 11.56
C HIS A 461 -6.20 16.37 11.10
N ALA A 462 -4.90 16.21 10.81
CA ALA A 462 -4.10 17.29 10.24
C ALA A 462 -4.64 17.74 8.87
N ALA A 463 -4.98 16.80 7.99
CA ALA A 463 -5.51 17.08 6.66
C ALA A 463 -6.83 17.86 6.74
N LEU A 464 -7.76 17.48 7.62
CA LEU A 464 -9.02 18.20 7.82
C LEU A 464 -8.79 19.62 8.37
N THR A 465 -7.81 19.78 9.28
CA THR A 465 -7.45 21.09 9.81
C THR A 465 -6.86 22.01 8.72
N PHE A 466 -5.98 21.47 7.86
CA PHE A 466 -5.44 22.24 6.73
C PHE A 466 -6.53 22.65 5.72
N LEU A 467 -7.46 21.75 5.37
CA LEU A 467 -8.58 22.10 4.48
C LEU A 467 -9.41 23.25 5.03
N GLN A 468 -9.69 23.29 6.34
CA GLN A 468 -10.40 24.38 6.98
C GLN A 468 -9.63 25.70 6.90
N GLN A 469 -8.29 25.66 7.06
CA GLN A 469 -7.43 26.85 6.92
C GLN A 469 -7.39 27.37 5.48
N GLU A 470 -7.56 26.50 4.51
CA GLU A 470 -7.63 26.82 3.08
C GLU A 470 -9.06 27.19 2.62
N ASN A 471 -10.03 27.26 3.55
CA ASN A 471 -11.44 27.50 3.28
C ASN A 471 -12.10 26.51 2.33
N LEU A 472 -11.63 25.26 2.31
CA LEU A 472 -12.27 24.18 1.57
C LEU A 472 -13.24 23.41 2.49
N PRO A 473 -14.51 23.18 2.05
CA PRO A 473 -15.48 22.43 2.84
C PRO A 473 -15.02 20.99 3.10
N THR A 474 -15.11 20.54 4.36
CA THR A 474 -14.74 19.17 4.76
C THR A 474 -15.92 18.20 4.73
N SER A 475 -17.15 18.67 4.46
CA SER A 475 -18.37 17.84 4.46
C SER A 475 -18.39 16.74 3.39
N GLY A 476 -17.60 16.87 2.32
CA GLY A 476 -17.38 15.83 1.30
C GLY A 476 -16.27 14.85 1.64
N VAL A 477 -15.51 15.06 2.71
CA VAL A 477 -14.38 14.19 3.09
C VAL A 477 -14.88 13.14 4.09
N LYS A 478 -14.82 11.88 3.69
CA LYS A 478 -15.21 10.76 4.53
C LYS A 478 -14.06 10.40 5.48
N VAL A 479 -14.36 10.31 6.78
CA VAL A 479 -13.42 9.82 7.78
C VAL A 479 -13.71 8.35 8.03
N LEU A 480 -12.75 7.49 7.78
CA LEU A 480 -12.87 6.07 8.11
C LEU A 480 -12.42 5.84 9.55
N PRO A 481 -13.22 5.10 10.35
CA PRO A 481 -12.90 4.92 11.76
C PRO A 481 -11.56 4.18 11.94
N ALA A 482 -10.85 4.47 13.00
CA ALA A 482 -9.56 3.83 13.33
C ALA A 482 -9.64 2.29 13.33
N SER A 483 -10.80 1.74 13.70
CA SER A 483 -11.09 0.29 13.65
C SER A 483 -11.04 -0.33 12.25
N SER A 484 -11.09 0.48 11.19
CA SER A 484 -10.95 0.00 9.82
C SER A 484 -9.51 -0.35 9.45
N GLY A 485 -8.53 0.12 10.20
CA GLY A 485 -7.11 0.00 9.85
C GLY A 485 -6.69 0.82 8.63
N ALA A 486 -7.58 1.66 8.10
CA ALA A 486 -7.27 2.54 6.97
C ALA A 486 -6.35 3.69 7.44
N ARG A 487 -5.33 3.97 6.67
CA ARG A 487 -4.39 5.07 6.91
C ARG A 487 -4.65 6.19 5.92
N THR A 488 -4.60 7.43 6.40
CA THR A 488 -4.65 8.61 5.54
C THR A 488 -3.51 8.58 4.52
N ALA A 489 -3.80 8.95 3.29
CA ALA A 489 -2.81 8.94 2.22
C ALA A 489 -1.62 9.86 2.55
N GLN A 490 -0.41 9.41 2.21
CA GLN A 490 0.84 10.13 2.42
C GLN A 490 1.75 10.00 1.20
N TYR A 491 2.47 11.07 0.92
CA TYR A 491 3.52 11.10 -0.10
C TYR A 491 4.81 11.60 0.53
N VAL A 492 5.87 10.84 0.41
CA VAL A 492 7.20 11.21 0.95
C VAL A 492 8.14 11.40 -0.23
N ALA A 493 8.67 12.60 -0.38
CA ALA A 493 9.69 12.95 -1.36
C ALA A 493 11.02 13.21 -0.64
N VAL A 494 12.05 12.48 -1.02
CA VAL A 494 13.42 12.72 -0.56
C VAL A 494 14.17 13.43 -1.67
N ASN A 495 14.59 14.66 -1.42
CA ASN A 495 15.31 15.47 -2.37
C ASN A 495 16.81 15.50 -2.03
N ASP A 496 17.65 15.59 -3.05
CA ASP A 496 19.10 15.76 -2.88
C ASP A 496 19.48 17.21 -2.49
N ALA A 497 20.78 17.51 -2.46
CA ALA A 497 21.29 18.83 -2.10
C ALA A 497 20.92 19.93 -3.12
N THR A 498 20.60 19.56 -4.36
CA THR A 498 20.14 20.46 -5.43
C THR A 498 18.63 20.62 -5.43
N ARG A 499 17.94 19.91 -4.51
CA ARG A 499 16.47 19.78 -4.42
C ARG A 499 15.85 18.97 -5.55
N ASP A 500 16.64 18.19 -6.28
CA ASP A 500 16.12 17.23 -7.23
C ASP A 500 15.59 15.99 -6.50
N LEU A 501 14.52 15.43 -7.02
CA LEU A 501 13.88 14.25 -6.44
C LEU A 501 14.81 13.03 -6.54
N HIS A 502 15.31 12.57 -5.41
CA HIS A 502 16.15 11.38 -5.33
C HIS A 502 15.32 10.10 -5.25
N VAL A 503 14.28 10.08 -4.40
CA VAL A 503 13.33 8.95 -4.27
C VAL A 503 12.01 9.45 -3.70
N ALA A 504 10.89 8.86 -4.15
CA ALA A 504 9.58 9.12 -3.58
C ALA A 504 8.84 7.83 -3.24
N MET A 505 8.00 7.90 -2.20
CA MET A 505 7.11 6.83 -1.78
C MET A 505 5.70 7.38 -1.59
N ALA A 506 4.70 6.65 -2.08
CA ALA A 506 3.29 7.03 -1.99
C ALA A 506 2.48 5.92 -1.31
N ASP A 507 1.86 6.20 -0.18
CA ASP A 507 0.83 5.37 0.44
C ASP A 507 -0.55 5.96 0.09
N MET A 508 -1.15 5.49 -0.99
CA MET A 508 -2.48 5.91 -1.47
C MET A 508 -3.52 4.80 -1.31
N GLY A 509 -3.24 3.78 -0.52
CA GLY A 509 -4.06 2.58 -0.39
C GLY A 509 -5.50 2.83 0.05
N ILE A 510 -5.76 3.89 0.81
CA ILE A 510 -7.10 4.25 1.28
C ILE A 510 -8.08 4.54 0.12
N LEU A 511 -7.59 5.11 -0.98
CA LEU A 511 -8.40 5.39 -2.18
C LEU A 511 -8.68 4.15 -3.03
N GLN A 512 -7.94 3.05 -2.78
CA GLN A 512 -8.08 1.79 -3.48
C GLN A 512 -8.96 0.77 -2.73
N LEU A 513 -9.52 1.15 -1.58
CA LEU A 513 -10.44 0.31 -0.82
C LEU A 513 -11.70 0.02 -1.64
N PRO A 514 -12.34 -1.17 -1.43
CA PRO A 514 -13.59 -1.52 -2.10
C PRO A 514 -14.70 -0.48 -1.88
N ALA A 515 -15.56 -0.30 -2.88
CA ALA A 515 -16.65 0.69 -2.82
C ALA A 515 -17.61 0.46 -1.65
N GLU A 516 -17.81 -0.80 -1.26
CA GLU A 516 -18.62 -1.16 -0.08
C GLU A 516 -17.98 -0.69 1.23
N THR A 517 -16.64 -0.77 1.34
CA THR A 517 -15.91 -0.28 2.51
C THR A 517 -15.99 1.24 2.61
N LEU A 518 -15.92 1.91 1.47
CA LEU A 518 -16.03 3.34 1.37
C LEU A 518 -17.48 3.84 1.38
N ASP A 519 -18.47 2.92 1.30
CA ASP A 519 -19.90 3.22 1.40
C ASP A 519 -20.32 4.39 0.48
N PHE A 520 -19.92 4.25 -0.80
CA PHE A 520 -20.08 5.29 -1.82
C PHE A 520 -21.55 5.74 -1.95
N ASP A 521 -22.44 4.76 -2.04
CA ASP A 521 -23.86 4.99 -2.35
C ASP A 521 -24.60 5.73 -1.23
N SER A 522 -24.16 5.58 0.03
CA SER A 522 -24.80 6.27 1.18
C SER A 522 -24.12 7.59 1.53
N PHE A 523 -22.83 7.76 1.20
CA PHE A 523 -22.09 8.95 1.57
C PHE A 523 -21.96 9.95 0.42
N TRP A 524 -21.34 9.57 -0.72
CA TRP A 524 -21.03 10.52 -1.80
C TRP A 524 -22.14 10.70 -2.83
N GLU A 525 -22.91 9.66 -3.18
CA GLU A 525 -24.01 9.83 -4.14
C GLU A 525 -25.03 10.88 -3.66
N PRO A 526 -25.44 10.94 -2.38
CA PRO A 526 -26.26 12.03 -1.88
C PRO A 526 -25.60 13.41 -1.95
N VAL A 527 -24.26 13.48 -1.83
CA VAL A 527 -23.52 14.76 -1.97
C VAL A 527 -23.62 15.26 -3.40
N VAL A 528 -23.35 14.41 -4.41
CA VAL A 528 -23.50 14.77 -5.83
C VAL A 528 -24.93 15.21 -6.14
N SER A 529 -25.92 14.46 -5.67
CA SER A 529 -27.34 14.74 -5.88
C SER A 529 -27.76 16.10 -5.32
N ARG A 530 -27.26 16.50 -4.14
CA ARG A 530 -27.58 17.78 -3.50
C ARG A 530 -26.82 18.94 -4.09
N ALA A 531 -25.50 18.75 -4.37
CA ALA A 531 -24.64 19.80 -4.89
C ALA A 531 -25.01 20.22 -6.31
N LYS A 532 -25.49 19.28 -7.14
CA LYS A 532 -25.83 19.48 -8.57
C LYS A 532 -24.77 20.28 -9.31
N PRO A 533 -23.48 19.84 -9.26
CA PRO A 533 -22.39 20.60 -9.84
C PRO A 533 -22.52 20.66 -11.37
N GLN A 534 -21.97 21.69 -12.01
CA GLN A 534 -21.86 21.76 -13.45
C GLN A 534 -20.77 20.79 -13.96
N TRP A 535 -19.67 20.66 -13.18
CA TRP A 535 -18.57 19.78 -13.46
C TRP A 535 -18.22 18.90 -12.25
N VAL A 536 -17.92 17.64 -12.53
CA VAL A 536 -17.27 16.74 -11.59
C VAL A 536 -15.88 16.42 -12.13
N VAL A 537 -14.85 16.77 -11.38
CA VAL A 537 -13.47 16.39 -11.66
C VAL A 537 -13.18 15.10 -10.89
N VAL A 538 -12.65 14.09 -11.57
CA VAL A 538 -12.29 12.82 -10.96
C VAL A 538 -10.82 12.50 -11.26
N ASP A 539 -10.01 12.25 -10.22
CA ASP A 539 -8.63 11.80 -10.42
C ASP A 539 -8.51 10.27 -10.41
N ALA A 540 -7.49 9.76 -11.08
CA ALA A 540 -7.25 8.33 -11.22
C ALA A 540 -6.65 7.66 -9.96
N ASN A 541 -6.63 8.32 -8.79
CA ASN A 541 -6.22 7.70 -7.54
C ASN A 541 -7.29 6.73 -6.99
N TRP A 542 -8.54 6.92 -7.35
CA TRP A 542 -9.60 5.98 -7.03
C TRP A 542 -9.39 4.63 -7.70
N SER A 543 -9.89 3.56 -7.08
CA SER A 543 -9.95 2.25 -7.73
C SER A 543 -10.80 2.31 -9.00
N PRO A 544 -10.58 1.43 -10.00
CA PRO A 544 -11.41 1.40 -11.22
C PRO A 544 -12.90 1.32 -10.95
N GLU A 545 -13.29 0.64 -9.87
CA GLU A 545 -14.68 0.54 -9.45
C GLU A 545 -15.25 1.88 -8.98
N LEU A 546 -14.53 2.56 -8.08
CA LEU A 546 -14.94 3.86 -7.56
C LEU A 546 -14.92 4.93 -8.65
N LEU A 547 -13.94 4.86 -9.55
CA LEU A 547 -13.89 5.76 -10.71
C LEU A 547 -15.16 5.62 -11.56
N SER A 548 -15.60 4.37 -11.83
CA SER A 548 -16.85 4.12 -12.55
C SER A 548 -18.08 4.66 -11.78
N LYS A 549 -18.12 4.50 -10.46
CA LYS A 549 -19.21 5.04 -9.63
C LYS A 549 -19.25 6.57 -9.65
N TRP A 550 -18.10 7.24 -9.54
CA TRP A 550 -18.03 8.70 -9.64
C TRP A 550 -18.52 9.22 -10.99
N VAL A 551 -18.05 8.61 -12.09
CA VAL A 551 -18.47 8.96 -13.46
C VAL A 551 -19.97 8.71 -13.64
N ALA A 552 -20.48 7.57 -13.19
CA ALA A 552 -21.90 7.25 -13.29
C ALA A 552 -22.79 8.21 -12.48
N ALA A 553 -22.39 8.53 -11.24
CA ALA A 553 -23.12 9.48 -10.37
C ALA A 553 -23.13 10.88 -10.99
N ALA A 554 -22.02 11.36 -11.52
CA ALA A 554 -21.94 12.64 -12.22
C ALA A 554 -22.93 12.72 -13.41
N ASN A 555 -22.87 11.71 -14.29
CA ASN A 555 -23.75 11.65 -15.48
C ASN A 555 -25.23 11.52 -15.10
N LYS A 556 -25.56 10.71 -14.08
CA LYS A 556 -26.93 10.55 -13.55
C LYS A 556 -27.53 11.88 -13.10
N HIS A 557 -26.71 12.77 -12.56
CA HIS A 557 -27.15 14.08 -12.06
C HIS A 557 -26.89 15.23 -13.07
N GLY A 558 -26.53 14.91 -14.32
CA GLY A 558 -26.38 15.86 -15.42
C GLY A 558 -25.11 16.71 -15.38
N ALA A 559 -24.12 16.34 -14.57
CA ALA A 559 -22.84 17.01 -14.52
C ALA A 559 -21.90 16.52 -15.64
N ARG A 560 -21.08 17.42 -16.18
CA ARG A 560 -19.98 17.04 -17.08
C ARG A 560 -18.81 16.49 -16.28
N VAL A 561 -18.08 15.50 -16.82
CA VAL A 561 -16.94 14.87 -16.15
C VAL A 561 -15.63 15.31 -16.78
N ALA A 562 -14.68 15.76 -15.94
CA ALA A 562 -13.28 15.95 -16.30
C ALA A 562 -12.43 14.89 -15.58
N PHE A 563 -11.50 14.28 -16.29
CA PHE A 563 -10.63 13.21 -15.81
C PHE A 563 -9.17 13.65 -15.73
N GLU A 564 -8.57 13.52 -14.55
CA GLU A 564 -7.12 13.70 -14.34
C GLU A 564 -6.44 12.34 -14.19
N PRO A 565 -5.54 11.98 -15.12
CA PRO A 565 -4.92 10.65 -15.19
C PRO A 565 -3.93 10.32 -14.07
N VAL A 566 -3.31 11.30 -13.42
CA VAL A 566 -2.39 11.19 -12.27
C VAL A 566 -1.04 10.54 -12.60
N SER A 567 -1.03 9.41 -13.28
CA SER A 567 0.19 8.68 -13.65
C SER A 567 -0.07 7.68 -14.77
N THR A 568 0.99 7.27 -15.47
CA THR A 568 0.94 6.29 -16.56
C THR A 568 0.20 5.01 -16.19
N ALA A 569 0.45 4.46 -14.98
CA ALA A 569 -0.22 3.24 -14.53
C ALA A 569 -1.70 3.43 -14.19
N LYS A 570 -2.06 4.57 -13.58
CA LYS A 570 -3.43 4.86 -13.14
C LYS A 570 -4.31 5.40 -14.26
N SER A 571 -3.75 6.06 -15.26
CA SER A 571 -4.48 6.58 -16.42
C SER A 571 -5.28 5.51 -17.16
N GLN A 572 -4.83 4.25 -17.10
CA GLN A 572 -5.49 3.09 -17.69
C GLN A 572 -6.78 2.71 -16.97
N PHE A 573 -6.97 3.12 -15.70
CA PHE A 573 -8.12 2.74 -14.88
C PHE A 573 -9.46 3.18 -15.50
N LEU A 574 -9.45 4.24 -16.28
CA LEU A 574 -10.61 4.73 -16.99
C LEU A 574 -11.25 3.67 -17.92
N PHE A 575 -10.41 2.81 -18.52
CA PHE A 575 -10.80 1.78 -19.49
C PHE A 575 -10.82 0.36 -18.90
N LYS A 576 -10.47 0.19 -17.61
CA LYS A 576 -10.31 -1.12 -16.98
C LYS A 576 -11.66 -1.67 -16.54
N LYS A 577 -12.04 -2.84 -17.08
CA LYS A 577 -13.23 -3.58 -16.65
C LYS A 577 -13.00 -4.25 -15.29
N GLY A 578 -14.02 -4.21 -14.43
CA GLY A 578 -14.05 -5.02 -13.22
C GLY A 578 -14.68 -6.41 -13.47
N PRO A 579 -14.62 -7.33 -12.48
CA PRO A 579 -15.19 -8.67 -12.61
C PRO A 579 -16.70 -8.71 -12.87
N GLU A 580 -17.44 -7.72 -12.39
CA GLU A 580 -18.90 -7.65 -12.46
C GLU A 580 -19.44 -6.31 -12.99
N ARG A 581 -18.54 -5.40 -13.45
CA ARG A 581 -18.90 -4.03 -13.86
C ARG A 581 -18.17 -3.61 -15.12
N GLU A 582 -18.84 -2.78 -15.92
CA GLU A 582 -18.21 -2.13 -17.06
C GLU A 582 -17.19 -1.07 -16.62
N ALA A 583 -16.24 -0.77 -17.49
CA ALA A 583 -15.29 0.33 -17.30
C ALA A 583 -16.04 1.68 -17.26
N ALA A 584 -15.42 2.70 -16.66
CA ALA A 584 -15.97 4.06 -16.67
C ALA A 584 -16.14 4.60 -18.10
N VAL A 585 -15.23 4.18 -18.99
CA VAL A 585 -15.33 4.39 -20.46
C VAL A 585 -15.27 3.01 -21.13
N GLY A 586 -16.42 2.52 -21.56
CA GLY A 586 -16.59 1.29 -22.31
C GLY A 586 -17.16 1.55 -23.71
N GLU A 587 -17.57 0.49 -24.40
CA GLU A 587 -18.11 0.54 -25.75
C GLU A 587 -19.32 1.49 -25.87
N SER A 588 -20.21 1.51 -24.88
CA SER A 588 -21.40 2.36 -24.84
C SER A 588 -21.09 3.84 -24.65
N ALA A 589 -19.88 4.18 -24.14
CA ALA A 589 -19.47 5.55 -23.84
C ALA A 589 -18.92 6.33 -25.05
N CYS A 590 -19.23 5.90 -26.24
CA CYS A 590 -18.86 6.58 -27.49
C CYS A 590 -19.80 7.74 -27.76
N VAL A 591 -19.30 8.85 -28.35
CA VAL A 591 -20.09 10.00 -28.77
C VAL A 591 -21.31 9.57 -29.58
N PRO A 592 -22.54 10.07 -29.29
CA PRO A 592 -22.89 11.21 -28.42
C PRO A 592 -23.05 10.83 -26.92
N ASN A 593 -22.89 9.58 -26.55
CA ASN A 593 -23.15 9.06 -25.19
C ASN A 593 -21.88 9.03 -24.31
N ASN A 594 -20.89 9.88 -24.60
CA ASN A 594 -19.64 9.92 -23.85
C ASN A 594 -19.88 10.22 -22.35
N THR A 595 -19.26 9.43 -21.50
CA THR A 595 -19.34 9.53 -20.04
C THR A 595 -18.35 10.53 -19.46
N VAL A 596 -17.26 10.79 -20.17
CA VAL A 596 -16.22 11.77 -19.81
C VAL A 596 -16.17 12.84 -20.90
N SER A 597 -16.17 14.11 -20.49
CA SER A 597 -16.23 15.27 -21.41
C SER A 597 -14.86 15.87 -21.69
N LEU A 598 -13.92 15.75 -20.76
CA LEU A 598 -12.58 16.33 -20.83
C LEU A 598 -11.57 15.40 -20.15
N ALA A 599 -10.39 15.25 -20.73
CA ALA A 599 -9.25 14.59 -20.09
C ALA A 599 -7.97 15.42 -20.26
N THR A 600 -7.07 15.39 -19.23
CA THR A 600 -5.86 16.20 -19.20
C THR A 600 -4.59 15.35 -19.01
N PRO A 601 -4.31 14.36 -19.90
CA PRO A 601 -3.11 13.55 -19.82
C PRO A 601 -1.84 14.33 -20.16
N ASN A 602 -0.69 13.87 -19.61
CA ASN A 602 0.60 14.14 -20.24
C ASN A 602 0.84 13.15 -21.40
N GLU A 603 1.96 13.26 -22.10
CA GLU A 603 2.29 12.41 -23.25
C GLU A 603 2.37 10.91 -22.91
N PHE A 604 2.92 10.56 -21.73
CA PHE A 604 3.05 9.17 -21.28
C PHE A 604 1.69 8.60 -20.82
N GLU A 605 0.89 9.41 -20.16
CA GLU A 605 -0.47 9.06 -19.75
C GLU A 605 -1.38 8.88 -20.96
N LEU A 606 -1.27 9.76 -21.97
CA LEU A 606 -2.00 9.63 -23.24
C LEU A 606 -1.69 8.30 -23.92
N ALA A 607 -0.41 7.95 -24.04
CA ALA A 607 0.03 6.69 -24.66
C ALA A 607 -0.48 5.47 -23.89
N ALA A 608 -0.51 5.53 -22.56
CA ALA A 608 -1.05 4.46 -21.73
C ALA A 608 -2.57 4.33 -21.84
N MET A 609 -3.30 5.45 -21.90
CA MET A 609 -4.74 5.49 -22.15
C MET A 609 -5.09 4.91 -23.53
N TYR A 610 -4.35 5.31 -24.56
CA TYR A 610 -4.48 4.77 -25.91
C TYR A 610 -4.25 3.25 -25.93
N THR A 611 -3.20 2.78 -25.29
CA THR A 611 -2.89 1.35 -25.20
C THR A 611 -3.99 0.58 -24.50
N ALA A 612 -4.47 1.08 -23.36
CA ALA A 612 -5.57 0.45 -22.62
C ALA A 612 -6.87 0.39 -23.42
N ALA A 613 -7.23 1.46 -24.12
CA ALA A 613 -8.41 1.48 -25.00
C ALA A 613 -8.29 0.44 -26.13
N ARG A 614 -7.12 0.33 -26.75
CA ARG A 614 -6.83 -0.65 -27.79
C ARG A 614 -6.88 -2.09 -27.27
N GLU A 615 -6.25 -2.37 -26.15
CA GLU A 615 -6.24 -3.72 -25.54
C GLU A 615 -7.63 -4.18 -25.09
N ASN A 616 -8.51 -3.25 -24.77
CA ASN A 616 -9.91 -3.54 -24.47
C ASN A 616 -10.81 -3.59 -25.72
N GLY A 617 -10.25 -3.55 -26.94
CA GLY A 617 -10.97 -3.68 -28.21
C GLY A 617 -11.86 -2.50 -28.55
N LEU A 618 -11.72 -1.33 -27.90
CA LEU A 618 -12.60 -0.19 -28.09
C LEU A 618 -12.50 0.42 -29.50
N PHE A 619 -11.34 0.29 -30.17
CA PHE A 619 -11.11 0.76 -31.53
C PHE A 619 -11.65 -0.17 -32.62
N GLU A 620 -12.25 -1.30 -32.23
CA GLU A 620 -12.88 -2.25 -33.14
C GLU A 620 -14.40 -2.18 -33.07
N THR A 621 -14.96 -1.33 -32.19
CA THR A 621 -16.40 -1.22 -31.96
C THR A 621 -17.11 -0.45 -33.07
N ALA A 622 -18.33 -0.82 -33.38
CA ALA A 622 -19.15 -0.12 -34.37
C ALA A 622 -19.39 1.36 -34.01
N GLY A 623 -19.48 1.67 -32.71
CA GLY A 623 -19.62 3.04 -32.21
C GLY A 623 -18.41 3.89 -32.57
N TRP A 624 -17.21 3.36 -32.35
CA TRP A 624 -15.96 4.03 -32.65
C TRP A 624 -15.78 4.27 -34.14
N TRP A 625 -15.99 3.25 -34.98
CA TRP A 625 -15.91 3.38 -36.45
C TRP A 625 -16.84 4.43 -36.99
N ARG A 626 -18.10 4.46 -36.50
CA ARG A 626 -19.08 5.47 -36.92
C ARG A 626 -18.57 6.92 -36.68
N VAL A 627 -17.88 7.18 -35.57
CA VAL A 627 -17.36 8.51 -35.27
C VAL A 627 -16.10 8.80 -36.06
N ILE A 628 -15.19 7.84 -36.21
CA ILE A 628 -13.95 8.00 -37.01
C ILE A 628 -14.27 8.27 -38.50
N ASP A 629 -15.17 7.50 -39.06
CA ASP A 629 -15.60 7.71 -40.45
C ASP A 629 -16.24 9.09 -40.62
N ALA A 630 -17.06 9.52 -39.65
CA ALA A 630 -17.71 10.82 -39.69
C ALA A 630 -16.72 12.00 -39.59
N MET A 631 -15.53 11.81 -39.02
CA MET A 631 -14.51 12.87 -38.90
C MET A 631 -14.03 13.41 -40.27
N GLY A 632 -14.22 12.67 -41.34
CA GLY A 632 -13.83 13.10 -42.69
C GLY A 632 -12.32 13.25 -42.88
N MET A 633 -11.56 12.46 -42.17
CA MET A 633 -10.10 12.45 -42.29
C MET A 633 -9.65 11.62 -43.47
N THR A 634 -8.85 12.22 -44.36
CA THR A 634 -8.26 11.53 -45.50
C THR A 634 -6.87 11.01 -45.14
N SER A 635 -6.52 9.83 -45.62
CA SER A 635 -5.18 9.27 -45.44
C SER A 635 -4.10 10.01 -46.23
N SER A 636 -4.47 10.64 -47.33
CA SER A 636 -3.54 11.40 -48.16
C SER A 636 -3.24 12.77 -47.56
N GLY A 637 -1.93 13.09 -47.36
CA GLY A 637 -1.47 14.36 -46.82
C GLY A 637 -1.76 14.54 -45.29
N SER A 638 -2.20 13.50 -44.59
CA SER A 638 -2.57 13.61 -43.19
C SER A 638 -1.36 13.95 -42.30
N ARG A 639 -0.20 13.38 -42.59
CA ARG A 639 1.02 13.65 -41.81
C ARG A 639 1.47 15.08 -41.92
N GLU A 640 1.54 15.64 -43.18
CA GLU A 640 1.94 17.02 -43.45
C GLU A 640 1.00 18.00 -42.75
N ARG A 641 -0.29 17.71 -42.74
CA ARG A 641 -1.30 18.53 -42.05
C ARG A 641 -1.12 18.52 -40.54
N LEU A 642 -0.90 17.35 -39.93
CA LEU A 642 -0.62 17.23 -38.50
C LEU A 642 0.69 17.95 -38.11
N VAL A 643 1.75 17.82 -38.93
CA VAL A 643 3.01 18.54 -38.74
C VAL A 643 2.83 20.05 -38.79
N ALA A 644 2.03 20.55 -39.74
CA ALA A 644 1.75 21.97 -39.87
C ALA A 644 0.94 22.55 -38.69
N MET A 645 0.10 21.73 -38.07
CA MET A 645 -0.73 22.13 -36.93
C MET A 645 -0.03 21.94 -35.57
N THR A 646 0.99 21.07 -35.50
CA THR A 646 1.71 20.73 -34.26
C THR A 646 3.22 20.88 -34.46
N SER A 647 3.93 19.79 -34.64
CA SER A 647 5.34 19.71 -35.01
C SER A 647 5.70 18.33 -35.56
N ALA A 648 6.82 18.22 -36.28
CA ALA A 648 7.29 16.93 -36.76
C ALA A 648 7.57 15.95 -35.60
N ALA A 649 8.18 16.45 -34.51
CA ALA A 649 8.49 15.64 -33.34
C ALA A 649 7.23 15.04 -32.70
N LEU A 650 6.20 15.85 -32.45
CA LEU A 650 4.95 15.38 -31.87
C LEU A 650 4.23 14.34 -32.72
N VAL A 651 4.30 14.50 -34.05
CA VAL A 651 3.71 13.55 -35.00
C VAL A 651 4.51 12.23 -35.03
N ASP A 652 5.83 12.29 -34.95
CA ASP A 652 6.69 11.11 -34.91
C ASP A 652 6.56 10.34 -33.57
N GLU A 653 6.29 11.05 -32.45
CA GLU A 653 5.93 10.49 -31.16
C GLU A 653 4.48 9.90 -31.14
N GLY A 654 3.67 10.17 -32.16
CA GLY A 654 2.32 9.67 -32.29
C GLY A 654 1.27 10.38 -31.43
N ILE A 655 1.59 11.50 -30.81
CA ILE A 655 0.71 12.21 -29.85
C ILE A 655 -0.58 12.68 -30.49
N PRO A 656 -0.58 13.41 -31.64
CA PRO A 656 -1.80 13.82 -32.32
C PRO A 656 -2.66 12.63 -32.75
N GLN A 657 -2.05 11.55 -33.24
CA GLN A 657 -2.74 10.36 -33.72
C GLN A 657 -3.45 9.62 -32.56
N GLN A 658 -2.78 9.46 -31.43
CA GLN A 658 -3.36 8.84 -30.25
C GLN A 658 -4.53 9.66 -29.69
N SER A 659 -4.38 10.99 -29.65
CA SER A 659 -5.45 11.89 -29.24
C SER A 659 -6.68 11.73 -30.13
N ILE A 660 -6.51 11.72 -31.45
CA ILE A 660 -7.61 11.60 -32.45
C ILE A 660 -8.34 10.27 -32.23
N GLN A 661 -7.63 9.17 -32.06
CA GLN A 661 -8.26 7.86 -31.88
C GLN A 661 -9.04 7.73 -30.57
N LEU A 662 -8.69 8.50 -29.56
CA LEU A 662 -9.42 8.54 -28.27
C LEU A 662 -10.63 9.51 -28.30
N LEU A 663 -10.71 10.46 -29.27
CA LEU A 663 -11.80 11.46 -29.34
C LEU A 663 -13.20 10.86 -29.34
N PRO A 664 -13.48 9.69 -29.98
CA PRO A 664 -14.82 9.11 -29.90
C PRO A 664 -15.32 8.86 -28.50
N PHE A 665 -14.42 8.61 -27.54
CA PHE A 665 -14.74 8.36 -26.14
C PHE A 665 -14.50 9.59 -25.25
N LEU A 666 -13.50 10.40 -25.59
CA LEU A 666 -13.04 11.59 -24.87
C LEU A 666 -13.08 12.80 -25.80
N PRO A 667 -14.24 13.45 -25.97
CA PRO A 667 -14.43 14.45 -26.98
C PRO A 667 -13.57 15.71 -26.85
N CYS A 668 -12.89 15.91 -25.73
CA CYS A 668 -11.92 16.96 -25.51
C CYS A 668 -10.72 16.41 -24.73
N ILE A 669 -9.53 16.52 -25.31
CA ILE A 669 -8.26 16.08 -24.71
C ILE A 669 -7.29 17.25 -24.75
N ILE A 670 -6.71 17.56 -23.60
CA ILE A 670 -5.61 18.52 -23.45
C ILE A 670 -4.36 17.74 -23.07
N THR A 671 -3.47 17.51 -24.00
CA THR A 671 -2.21 16.81 -23.73
C THR A 671 -1.18 17.79 -23.19
N LYS A 672 -0.75 17.59 -21.95
CA LYS A 672 0.30 18.38 -21.28
C LYS A 672 1.67 17.96 -21.84
N LEU A 673 2.44 18.89 -22.40
CA LEU A 673 3.71 18.61 -23.09
C LEU A 673 4.93 19.21 -22.36
N GLY A 674 4.78 19.56 -21.09
CA GLY A 674 5.82 20.20 -20.28
C GLY A 674 6.27 21.53 -20.87
N SER A 675 7.58 21.71 -21.08
CA SER A 675 8.17 22.92 -21.68
C SER A 675 7.73 23.17 -23.13
N ARG A 676 7.10 22.18 -23.82
CA ARG A 676 6.56 22.32 -25.17
C ARG A 676 5.12 22.86 -25.18
N GLY A 677 4.53 23.15 -24.02
CA GLY A 677 3.18 23.72 -23.91
C GLY A 677 2.07 22.67 -23.79
N ALA A 678 0.96 22.83 -24.52
CA ALA A 678 -0.19 21.94 -24.46
C ALA A 678 -0.85 21.76 -25.84
N LEU A 679 -1.24 20.53 -26.15
CA LEU A 679 -2.00 20.21 -27.37
C LEU A 679 -3.47 20.02 -27.01
N LEU A 680 -4.33 20.90 -27.51
CA LEU A 680 -5.80 20.76 -27.46
C LEU A 680 -6.28 19.99 -28.69
N THR A 681 -6.98 18.88 -28.46
CA THR A 681 -7.67 18.12 -29.53
C THR A 681 -9.13 17.93 -29.12
N GLN A 682 -10.07 18.34 -29.97
CA GLN A 682 -11.48 18.37 -29.63
C GLN A 682 -12.38 17.98 -30.80
N LEU A 683 -13.43 17.19 -30.52
CA LEU A 683 -14.55 17.00 -31.42
C LEU A 683 -15.49 18.22 -31.37
N LEU A 684 -15.75 18.82 -32.49
CA LEU A 684 -16.72 19.90 -32.63
C LEU A 684 -18.12 19.33 -32.88
N LYS A 685 -19.14 20.00 -32.34
CA LYS A 685 -20.54 19.66 -32.60
C LYS A 685 -20.97 20.15 -34.00
N PRO A 686 -22.01 19.55 -34.60
CA PRO A 686 -22.62 20.10 -35.79
C PRO A 686 -23.04 21.56 -35.54
N GLY A 687 -22.72 22.43 -36.50
CA GLY A 687 -23.07 23.87 -36.41
C GLY A 687 -22.17 24.71 -35.48
N ASP A 688 -21.09 24.14 -34.96
CA ASP A 688 -20.08 24.91 -34.18
C ASP A 688 -19.53 26.05 -35.03
N SER A 689 -19.56 27.29 -34.52
CA SER A 689 -19.15 28.50 -35.23
C SER A 689 -17.69 28.47 -35.71
N ARG A 690 -16.78 27.74 -35.00
CA ARG A 690 -15.39 27.56 -35.44
C ARG A 690 -15.22 26.86 -36.77
N LEU A 691 -16.22 26.08 -37.22
CA LEU A 691 -16.19 25.40 -38.52
C LEU A 691 -16.28 26.36 -39.70
N THR A 692 -16.91 27.52 -39.51
CA THR A 692 -17.16 28.51 -40.56
C THR A 692 -16.38 29.79 -40.42
N ASP A 693 -15.85 30.05 -39.22
CA ASP A 693 -15.07 31.25 -38.92
C ASP A 693 -13.64 31.14 -39.49
N PRO A 694 -13.22 32.10 -40.33
CA PRO A 694 -11.88 32.10 -40.92
C PRO A 694 -10.74 32.13 -39.93
N GLU A 695 -10.94 32.71 -38.75
CA GLU A 695 -9.93 32.78 -37.67
C GLU A 695 -9.54 31.39 -37.16
N TYR A 696 -10.51 30.49 -37.09
CA TYR A 696 -10.27 29.12 -36.61
C TYR A 696 -9.84 28.15 -37.73
N SER A 697 -9.89 28.58 -39.01
CA SER A 697 -9.57 27.72 -40.15
C SER A 697 -8.22 27.01 -40.07
N PRO A 698 -7.12 27.64 -39.55
CA PRO A 698 -5.83 26.98 -39.38
C PRO A 698 -5.84 25.82 -38.37
N TYR A 699 -6.81 25.79 -37.47
CA TYR A 699 -6.92 24.81 -36.36
C TYR A 699 -8.00 23.75 -36.61
N ILE A 700 -8.73 23.81 -37.72
CA ILE A 700 -9.72 22.80 -38.13
C ILE A 700 -9.00 21.68 -38.86
N LEU A 701 -8.73 20.56 -38.17
CA LEU A 701 -8.09 19.40 -38.78
C LEU A 701 -8.96 18.73 -39.86
N SER A 702 -10.24 18.57 -39.56
CA SER A 702 -11.21 18.02 -40.55
C SER A 702 -12.60 18.58 -40.31
N ARG A 703 -13.45 18.52 -41.38
CA ARG A 703 -14.88 18.77 -41.30
C ARG A 703 -15.62 17.47 -41.59
N ALA A 704 -16.75 17.24 -40.94
CA ALA A 704 -17.54 16.03 -41.13
C ALA A 704 -17.95 15.85 -42.59
N VAL A 705 -17.88 14.61 -43.07
CA VAL A 705 -18.16 14.26 -44.47
C VAL A 705 -19.67 14.16 -44.75
N SER A 706 -20.48 13.83 -43.75
CA SER A 706 -21.91 13.65 -43.90
C SER A 706 -22.69 14.73 -43.16
N THR A 707 -23.86 15.10 -43.69
CA THR A 707 -24.84 16.00 -43.07
C THR A 707 -25.53 15.36 -41.84
N GLY A 708 -24.91 14.35 -41.26
CA GLY A 708 -25.40 13.66 -40.02
C GLY A 708 -25.12 14.49 -38.76
N ASP A 709 -26.05 14.43 -37.82
CA ASP A 709 -26.04 15.20 -36.56
C ASP A 709 -25.02 14.71 -35.49
N LEU A 710 -24.07 13.84 -35.87
CA LEU A 710 -23.18 13.21 -34.89
C LEU A 710 -22.02 14.12 -34.45
N ILE A 711 -21.26 14.64 -35.39
CA ILE A 711 -20.10 15.53 -35.15
C ILE A 711 -20.04 16.58 -36.27
N GLY A 712 -19.40 17.74 -36.01
CA GLY A 712 -19.13 18.78 -36.98
C GLY A 712 -17.75 18.74 -37.60
N GLY A 713 -16.76 18.26 -36.85
CA GLY A 713 -15.35 18.17 -37.28
C GLY A 713 -14.39 17.99 -36.12
N VAL A 714 -13.09 18.08 -36.42
CA VAL A 714 -12.01 17.97 -35.43
C VAL A 714 -11.24 19.28 -35.36
N TYR A 715 -11.13 19.84 -34.18
CA TYR A 715 -10.29 20.99 -33.86
C TYR A 715 -9.01 20.50 -33.21
N MET A 716 -7.85 21.05 -33.63
CA MET A 716 -6.55 20.75 -33.05
C MET A 716 -5.70 22.02 -33.05
N ARG A 717 -5.14 22.35 -31.88
CA ARG A 717 -4.26 23.51 -31.72
C ARG A 717 -3.19 23.24 -30.70
N LEU A 718 -1.92 23.48 -31.08
CA LEU A 718 -0.79 23.52 -30.18
C LEU A 718 -0.69 24.92 -29.56
N PHE A 719 -0.72 24.97 -28.23
CA PHE A 719 -0.49 26.20 -27.48
C PHE A 719 0.96 26.16 -26.97
N PRO A 720 1.77 27.11 -27.34
CA PRO A 720 3.13 27.21 -26.79
C PRO A 720 3.08 27.44 -25.26
N PRO A 721 4.17 27.23 -24.54
CA PRO A 721 4.22 27.57 -23.12
C PRO A 721 3.95 29.05 -22.89
N ALA A 722 3.17 29.38 -21.83
CA ALA A 722 2.85 30.78 -21.53
C ALA A 722 4.09 31.65 -21.27
N VAL A 723 5.13 31.03 -20.69
CA VAL A 723 6.44 31.63 -20.41
C VAL A 723 7.50 30.55 -20.54
N GLU A 724 8.59 30.86 -21.22
CA GLU A 724 9.80 30.02 -21.14
C GLU A 724 10.47 30.25 -19.79
N LEU A 725 10.55 29.23 -18.96
CA LEU A 725 11.19 29.27 -17.66
C LEU A 725 12.62 28.72 -17.77
N ALA A 726 13.56 29.42 -17.16
CA ALA A 726 14.87 28.86 -16.89
C ALA A 726 14.75 27.82 -15.75
N ASP A 727 15.60 26.79 -15.75
CA ASP A 727 15.54 25.68 -14.80
C ASP A 727 15.64 26.14 -13.32
N ASP A 728 16.42 27.19 -13.07
CA ASP A 728 16.59 27.81 -11.75
C ASP A 728 15.36 28.59 -11.25
N ALA A 729 14.42 28.92 -12.15
CA ALA A 729 13.16 29.57 -11.80
C ALA A 729 12.07 28.59 -11.38
N ILE A 730 12.28 27.28 -11.56
CA ILE A 730 11.35 26.23 -11.17
C ILE A 730 11.67 25.82 -9.74
N ILE A 731 10.71 26.05 -8.82
CA ILE A 731 10.86 25.67 -7.40
C ILE A 731 10.32 24.26 -7.16
N SER A 732 9.19 23.91 -7.81
CA SER A 732 8.57 22.59 -7.71
C SER A 732 7.75 22.32 -8.97
N VAL A 733 7.81 21.10 -9.47
CA VAL A 733 6.97 20.63 -10.57
C VAL A 733 5.63 20.05 -10.10
N ASN A 734 5.47 19.85 -8.78
CA ASN A 734 4.28 19.25 -8.19
C ASN A 734 3.08 20.20 -8.29
N GLY A 735 1.93 19.65 -8.67
CA GLY A 735 0.65 20.38 -8.72
C GLY A 735 0.47 21.34 -9.91
N ALA A 736 1.45 21.51 -10.79
CA ALA A 736 1.31 22.36 -11.98
C ALA A 736 0.26 21.86 -12.94
N GLY A 737 0.19 20.53 -13.17
CA GLY A 737 -0.87 19.88 -13.94
C GLY A 737 -2.25 20.01 -13.33
N ASP A 738 -2.33 19.86 -12.01
CA ASP A 738 -3.56 19.98 -11.22
C ASP A 738 -4.09 21.44 -11.29
N THR A 739 -3.18 22.40 -11.17
CA THR A 739 -3.51 23.84 -11.33
C THR A 739 -4.03 24.15 -12.74
N LEU A 740 -3.44 23.56 -13.78
CA LEU A 740 -3.93 23.70 -15.16
C LEU A 740 -5.40 23.26 -15.25
N LEU A 741 -5.70 22.07 -14.77
CA LEU A 741 -7.06 21.53 -14.80
C LEU A 741 -8.01 22.38 -13.98
N GLY A 742 -7.64 22.74 -12.75
CA GLY A 742 -8.44 23.59 -11.87
C GLY A 742 -8.78 24.95 -12.53
N ALA A 743 -7.82 25.56 -13.19
CA ALA A 743 -8.01 26.82 -13.90
C ALA A 743 -8.91 26.67 -15.14
N ILE A 744 -8.76 25.59 -15.93
CA ILE A 744 -9.62 25.30 -17.08
C ILE A 744 -11.06 25.12 -16.62
N ILE A 745 -11.32 24.29 -15.62
CA ILE A 745 -12.67 24.03 -15.13
C ILE A 745 -13.30 25.30 -14.54
N SER A 746 -12.51 26.12 -13.81
CA SER A 746 -12.99 27.40 -13.29
C SER A 746 -13.40 28.37 -14.40
N GLY A 747 -12.65 28.43 -15.48
CA GLY A 747 -13.03 29.20 -16.66
C GLY A 747 -14.33 28.69 -17.29
N LEU A 748 -14.44 27.39 -17.49
CA LEU A 748 -15.63 26.77 -18.11
C LEU A 748 -16.91 26.94 -17.28
N VAL A 749 -16.85 27.01 -15.94
CA VAL A 749 -18.03 27.30 -15.10
C VAL A 749 -18.36 28.77 -15.02
N SER A 750 -17.38 29.66 -15.22
CA SER A 750 -17.58 31.11 -15.22
C SER A 750 -18.29 31.65 -16.46
N GLY A 751 -18.70 30.75 -17.41
CA GLY A 751 -19.45 31.13 -18.62
C GLY A 751 -18.62 31.11 -19.88
N HIS A 752 -17.31 30.82 -19.82
CA HIS A 752 -16.46 30.64 -20.98
C HIS A 752 -16.81 29.33 -21.67
N GLY A 753 -17.39 29.40 -22.84
CA GLY A 753 -17.85 28.21 -23.56
C GLY A 753 -16.72 27.36 -24.16
N ARG A 754 -15.50 27.88 -24.26
CA ARG A 754 -14.41 27.29 -25.06
C ARG A 754 -13.14 27.11 -24.25
N VAL A 755 -12.54 25.92 -24.37
CA VAL A 755 -11.28 25.58 -23.71
C VAL A 755 -10.12 26.43 -24.23
N GLU A 756 -10.07 26.69 -25.54
CA GLU A 756 -9.00 27.45 -26.17
C GLU A 756 -8.88 28.90 -25.69
N ASP A 757 -9.97 29.47 -25.16
CA ASP A 757 -9.96 30.83 -24.60
C ASP A 757 -9.37 30.86 -23.20
N VAL A 758 -9.56 29.79 -22.43
CA VAL A 758 -9.12 29.65 -21.04
C VAL A 758 -7.69 29.10 -20.94
N LEU A 759 -7.29 28.23 -21.87
CA LEU A 759 -6.03 27.47 -21.79
C LEU A 759 -4.78 28.35 -21.64
N PRO A 760 -4.62 29.51 -22.31
CA PRO A 760 -3.47 30.38 -22.08
C PRO A 760 -3.35 30.87 -20.62
N LEU A 761 -4.47 31.27 -20.01
CA LEU A 761 -4.48 31.71 -18.60
C LEU A 761 -4.25 30.52 -17.65
N ALA A 762 -4.73 29.33 -18.00
CA ALA A 762 -4.48 28.12 -17.22
C ALA A 762 -3.00 27.72 -17.26
N GLN A 763 -2.29 27.95 -18.37
CA GLN A 763 -0.84 27.77 -18.46
C GLN A 763 -0.12 28.79 -17.57
N GLU A 764 -0.55 30.06 -17.54
CA GLU A 764 0.00 31.08 -16.63
C GLU A 764 -0.20 30.66 -15.15
N ALA A 765 -1.37 30.12 -14.80
CA ALA A 765 -1.65 29.60 -13.47
C ALA A 765 -0.67 28.48 -13.09
N SER A 766 -0.39 27.56 -14.03
CA SER A 766 0.61 26.51 -13.83
C SER A 766 2.01 27.07 -13.63
N VAL A 767 2.40 28.12 -14.35
CA VAL A 767 3.70 28.81 -14.18
C VAL A 767 3.82 29.38 -12.77
N LEU A 768 2.76 29.97 -12.22
CA LEU A 768 2.78 30.46 -10.84
C LEU A 768 2.99 29.31 -9.85
N THR A 769 2.41 28.16 -10.10
CA THR A 769 2.61 26.98 -9.25
C THR A 769 4.01 26.41 -9.38
N LEU A 770 4.61 26.35 -10.60
CA LEU A 770 6.01 25.95 -10.81
C LEU A 770 6.99 26.81 -10.01
N LYS A 771 6.66 28.10 -9.79
CA LYS A 771 7.45 29.07 -8.99
C LYS A 771 7.11 29.03 -7.49
N SER A 772 6.27 28.10 -7.04
CA SER A 772 5.82 27.96 -5.65
C SER A 772 6.43 26.73 -4.99
N ALA A 773 6.68 26.79 -3.70
CA ALA A 773 7.08 25.63 -2.91
C ALA A 773 5.90 24.70 -2.54
N GLY A 774 4.66 25.16 -2.70
CA GLY A 774 3.45 24.37 -2.46
C GLY A 774 2.90 23.75 -3.72
N GLY A 775 2.00 22.74 -3.59
CA GLY A 775 1.33 22.11 -4.73
C GLY A 775 0.39 23.03 -5.51
N VAL A 776 0.04 24.21 -4.95
CA VAL A 776 -0.75 25.26 -5.59
C VAL A 776 -0.21 26.62 -5.13
N SER A 777 -0.05 27.55 -6.07
CA SER A 777 0.43 28.89 -5.75
C SER A 777 -0.63 29.72 -5.05
N LYS A 778 -0.25 30.42 -3.98
CA LYS A 778 -1.11 31.41 -3.31
C LYS A 778 -1.40 32.65 -4.17
N GLU A 779 -0.63 32.87 -5.22
CA GLU A 779 -0.81 33.99 -6.13
C GLU A 779 -1.90 33.77 -7.18
N LEU A 780 -2.50 32.58 -7.26
CA LEU A 780 -3.59 32.28 -8.21
C LEU A 780 -4.78 33.25 -8.11
N ALA A 781 -5.06 33.73 -6.91
CA ALA A 781 -6.15 34.69 -6.70
C ALA A 781 -6.02 35.97 -7.55
N GLN A 782 -4.79 36.35 -7.97
CA GLN A 782 -4.54 37.50 -8.86
C GLN A 782 -5.15 37.28 -10.26
N LEU A 783 -5.27 36.02 -10.69
CA LEU A 783 -5.81 35.69 -12.00
C LEU A 783 -7.33 35.67 -12.05
N GLN A 784 -8.03 35.75 -10.89
CA GLN A 784 -9.50 35.69 -10.81
C GLN A 784 -10.20 36.77 -11.65
N SER A 785 -9.73 38.01 -11.56
CA SER A 785 -10.29 39.12 -12.35
C SER A 785 -10.06 38.93 -13.85
N ARG A 786 -8.89 38.43 -14.24
CA ARG A 786 -8.56 38.15 -15.64
C ARG A 786 -9.38 37.00 -16.19
N LEU A 787 -9.59 35.96 -15.40
CA LEU A 787 -10.45 34.84 -15.76
C LEU A 787 -11.89 35.29 -16.03
N LYS A 788 -12.42 36.18 -15.19
CA LYS A 788 -13.76 36.77 -15.40
C LYS A 788 -13.86 37.65 -16.66
N ASN A 789 -12.77 38.29 -17.05
CA ASN A 789 -12.74 39.23 -18.19
C ASN A 789 -12.43 38.56 -19.53
N ILE A 790 -12.03 37.28 -19.60
CA ILE A 790 -11.83 36.58 -20.87
C ILE A 790 -13.12 36.55 -21.74
N VAL A 791 -14.30 36.73 -21.13
CA VAL A 791 -15.63 36.66 -21.74
C VAL A 791 -16.23 38.00 -22.14
N ALA A 792 -15.74 39.09 -21.58
CA ALA A 792 -16.19 40.42 -21.98
C ALA A 792 -15.49 40.89 -23.25
#